data_da52fc70b215a42c7ef5d8fd2c1f006d
#
_entry.id   da52fc70b215a42c7ef5d8fd2c1f006d
#
_cell.length_a   1.000
_cell.length_b   1.000
_cell.length_c   1.000
_cell.angle_alpha   90.00
_cell.angle_beta   90.00
_cell.angle_gamma   90.00
#
_symmetry.space_group_name_H-M   'P 1'
#
loop_
_entity.id
_entity.type
_entity.pdbx_description
1 polymer ?
#
loop_
_entity_poly.entity_id
_entity_poly.type
_entity_poly.pdbx_seq_one_letter_code
_entity_poly.pdbx_strand_id
1 'polypeptide(L)'
;MKRDIRRSTTAVATLLLTALPMPLLADHATPEEIHVTGEQSTNKLPLEIEPANIPVVDTSALLKRVPGANVNSNGPITGIAQYRGLYGDRVSIHIDHAPTLTGGPNAMDAPLTYTPPLLLKSLKVDRGIAPVSAAQESLGGHMTATLDRGEFGSSDEFEFSGALSSRFNDNSDGSSSALKSTLTNQHHKLSALYSHDEGNETRIDSDDEIGGTQYRRGRYDISYGWQNESSRIEIYTGELDTRDTGTPSLPMDINYIDGDTVGTNVSTTIGEMVLSGHLSYNHVDHLMDNFSQRTAPASLMSYRANNASAHNTAWSLQARWPMANGFLTVGSDGNETVHTATITNPNNAMFEVANFNDAERDTYGIFTEWEGDIGEWHVQTGARINRVKMDSESVGASGMMGMMAMNANMLATAFNNGDLDEDFTYLDLALNLSRPLNETTTLNMGLGRKNRAPSYQERYLWLPLAATGGLADGRNYIGNLDLDEETAHEITLGFDWQNGAAWVTPQVFYRRIDDYIQGVPSTNATANMLSTMMSGQAALMFDNVDAKMYGADMGYGYTLTETLRLEGNLSYVRGKRRDESDDLYRVAPLNNRLALIYEQHAVMLSLESVLYAKQNKVSDFNAEEKTSGYGIINLAGSYRLTRQLTFSGGVENLFDNRYQDHLAGYNRNADSDIAVGDRLTGPGRNIYLAATLHW
;
A
#
# COMPACT_ATOMS: atom_id res chain seq x y z
N MET A 1 -21.33 -20.94 32.06
CA MET A 1 -21.71 -19.82 32.93
C MET A 1 -21.97 -18.67 31.98
N LYS A 2 -23.23 -18.37 31.72
CA LYS A 2 -23.68 -17.40 30.70
C LYS A 2 -23.14 -16.02 31.05
N ARG A 3 -22.35 -15.39 30.16
CA ARG A 3 -22.02 -13.97 30.22
C ARG A 3 -23.08 -13.20 29.43
N ASP A 4 -23.79 -12.36 30.15
CA ASP A 4 -24.72 -11.40 29.57
C ASP A 4 -23.97 -10.40 28.68
N ILE A 5 -24.25 -10.46 27.41
CA ILE A 5 -23.82 -9.44 26.42
C ILE A 5 -24.72 -8.23 26.69
N ARG A 6 -24.15 -7.21 27.32
CA ARG A 6 -24.74 -5.88 27.35
C ARG A 6 -24.75 -5.30 25.94
N ARG A 7 -25.93 -5.26 25.34
CA ARG A 7 -26.20 -4.43 24.17
C ARG A 7 -25.95 -2.95 24.56
N SER A 8 -24.83 -2.39 24.11
CA SER A 8 -24.67 -0.96 24.12
C SER A 8 -25.52 -0.39 23.00
N THR A 9 -26.68 0.12 23.35
CA THR A 9 -27.50 0.94 22.50
C THR A 9 -26.70 2.22 22.22
N THR A 10 -26.06 2.30 21.08
CA THR A 10 -25.48 3.55 20.55
C THR A 10 -26.64 4.48 20.29
N ALA A 11 -26.77 5.49 21.15
CA ALA A 11 -27.70 6.57 20.94
C ALA A 11 -27.27 7.32 19.68
N VAL A 12 -28.07 7.21 18.62
CA VAL A 12 -28.01 8.10 17.48
C VAL A 12 -28.32 9.50 18.00
N ALA A 13 -27.28 10.30 18.23
CA ALA A 13 -27.44 11.71 18.57
C ALA A 13 -27.99 12.40 17.31
N THR A 14 -29.30 12.56 17.27
CA THR A 14 -29.98 13.45 16.31
C THR A 14 -29.58 14.89 16.66
N LEU A 15 -28.50 15.36 16.04
CA LEU A 15 -28.16 16.77 16.05
C LEU A 15 -29.18 17.51 15.18
N LEU A 16 -30.21 18.05 15.78
CA LEU A 16 -31.02 19.10 15.20
C LEU A 16 -30.15 20.34 15.05
N LEU A 17 -29.51 20.51 13.89
CA LEU A 17 -28.93 21.79 13.49
C LEU A 17 -30.09 22.77 13.26
N THR A 18 -30.30 23.68 14.21
CA THR A 18 -31.08 24.88 14.00
C THR A 18 -30.44 25.69 12.88
N ALA A 19 -31.15 25.79 11.77
CA ALA A 19 -30.74 26.58 10.62
C ALA A 19 -30.60 28.06 11.03
N LEU A 20 -29.38 28.51 11.16
CA LEU A 20 -29.05 29.92 11.11
C LEU A 20 -29.10 30.36 9.64
N PRO A 21 -29.70 31.51 9.31
CA PRO A 21 -29.66 31.99 7.95
C PRO A 21 -28.23 32.40 7.57
N MET A 22 -27.59 31.59 6.73
CA MET A 22 -26.35 32.00 6.10
C MET A 22 -26.63 32.98 4.97
N PRO A 23 -25.82 34.02 4.81
CA PRO A 23 -25.93 34.91 3.66
C PRO A 23 -25.59 34.13 2.39
N LEU A 24 -26.42 34.31 1.37
CA LEU A 24 -26.10 33.88 0.01
C LEU A 24 -24.83 34.58 -0.43
N LEU A 25 -23.74 33.83 -0.54
CA LEU A 25 -22.50 34.30 -1.17
C LEU A 25 -22.24 33.48 -2.43
N ALA A 26 -22.27 34.25 -3.52
CA ALA A 26 -21.55 34.16 -4.77
C ALA A 26 -21.41 32.80 -5.48
N ASP A 27 -22.10 32.74 -6.57
CA ASP A 27 -21.77 32.14 -7.86
C ASP A 27 -20.26 32.18 -8.12
N HIS A 28 -19.64 31.00 -8.24
CA HIS A 28 -18.49 30.62 -9.06
C HIS A 28 -17.80 29.38 -8.46
N ALA A 29 -18.33 28.21 -8.71
CA ALA A 29 -17.57 27.00 -8.94
C ALA A 29 -18.41 26.09 -9.80
N THR A 30 -18.12 26.03 -11.08
CA THR A 30 -18.48 24.89 -11.90
C THR A 30 -17.90 23.65 -11.25
N PRO A 31 -18.69 22.58 -11.04
CA PRO A 31 -18.12 21.32 -10.60
C PRO A 31 -17.10 20.93 -11.67
N GLU A 32 -15.84 20.72 -11.25
CA GLU A 32 -14.85 20.09 -12.11
C GLU A 32 -15.42 18.73 -12.51
N GLU A 33 -15.70 18.58 -13.79
CA GLU A 33 -15.95 17.28 -14.39
C GLU A 33 -14.71 16.43 -14.13
N ILE A 34 -14.91 15.19 -13.63
CA ILE A 34 -13.85 14.20 -13.55
C ILE A 34 -13.52 13.81 -14.98
N HIS A 35 -12.72 14.64 -15.63
CA HIS A 35 -12.01 14.20 -16.79
C HIS A 35 -10.78 13.46 -16.28
N VAL A 36 -10.66 12.17 -16.65
CA VAL A 36 -9.36 11.54 -16.80
C VAL A 36 -8.67 12.27 -17.95
N THR A 37 -8.34 13.54 -17.71
CA THR A 37 -7.51 14.30 -18.63
C THR A 37 -6.10 13.77 -18.41
N GLY A 38 -5.65 12.96 -19.37
CA GLY A 38 -4.22 12.76 -19.53
C GLY A 38 -3.54 14.11 -19.74
N GLU A 39 -3.21 14.80 -18.66
CA GLU A 39 -2.09 15.71 -18.73
C GLU A 39 -0.86 14.90 -19.10
N GLN A 40 -0.16 15.35 -20.12
CA GLN A 40 0.96 14.70 -20.80
C GLN A 40 2.17 14.49 -19.89
N SER A 41 2.05 13.69 -18.88
CA SER A 41 3.17 12.94 -18.33
C SER A 41 2.81 11.46 -18.45
N THR A 42 3.31 10.85 -19.48
CA THR A 42 2.93 9.53 -19.99
C THR A 42 3.14 8.37 -19.02
N ASN A 43 3.75 8.61 -17.86
CA ASN A 43 4.07 7.59 -16.87
C ASN A 43 3.33 7.75 -15.53
N LYS A 44 2.64 8.85 -15.29
CA LYS A 44 1.90 9.09 -14.05
C LYS A 44 0.39 8.98 -14.31
N LEU A 45 -0.27 8.04 -13.65
CA LEU A 45 -1.73 8.00 -13.59
C LEU A 45 -2.15 8.52 -12.21
N PRO A 46 -2.63 9.76 -12.09
CA PRO A 46 -3.33 10.17 -10.90
C PRO A 46 -4.65 9.41 -10.86
N LEU A 47 -4.87 8.59 -9.84
CA LEU A 47 -6.19 8.11 -9.50
C LEU A 47 -6.79 9.16 -8.57
N GLU A 48 -7.58 10.08 -9.10
CA GLU A 48 -8.37 10.99 -8.27
C GLU A 48 -9.53 10.21 -7.65
N ILE A 49 -9.63 10.30 -6.34
CA ILE A 49 -10.57 9.52 -5.57
C ILE A 49 -11.65 10.44 -5.01
N GLU A 50 -12.86 10.32 -5.55
CA GLU A 50 -14.03 10.86 -4.85
C GLU A 50 -14.47 9.89 -3.75
N PRO A 51 -14.39 10.28 -2.48
CA PRO A 51 -14.67 9.39 -1.35
C PRO A 51 -16.04 8.73 -1.36
N ALA A 52 -17.04 9.44 -1.88
CA ALA A 52 -18.43 8.98 -1.92
C ALA A 52 -18.65 7.76 -2.83
N ASN A 53 -17.81 7.57 -3.85
CA ASN A 53 -18.04 6.56 -4.90
C ASN A 53 -17.21 5.28 -4.69
N ILE A 54 -16.46 5.16 -3.58
CA ILE A 54 -15.51 4.05 -3.39
C ILE A 54 -15.97 3.16 -2.24
N PRO A 55 -16.35 1.89 -2.52
CA PRO A 55 -16.81 0.96 -1.49
C PRO A 55 -15.65 0.22 -0.77
N VAL A 56 -14.42 0.75 -0.75
CA VAL A 56 -13.27 0.07 -0.15
C VAL A 56 -12.88 0.72 1.17
N VAL A 57 -12.47 -0.09 2.15
CA VAL A 57 -11.90 0.35 3.44
C VAL A 57 -10.38 0.34 3.44
N ASP A 58 -9.77 -0.46 2.57
CA ASP A 58 -8.33 -0.51 2.38
C ASP A 58 -7.93 0.29 1.13
N THR A 59 -7.09 1.30 1.31
CA THR A 59 -6.58 2.14 0.23
C THR A 59 -5.85 1.34 -0.85
N SER A 60 -5.17 0.25 -0.47
CA SER A 60 -4.48 -0.62 -1.42
C SER A 60 -5.43 -1.20 -2.47
N ALA A 61 -6.70 -1.46 -2.14
CA ALA A 61 -7.68 -2.01 -3.06
C ALA A 61 -7.94 -1.12 -4.29
N LEU A 62 -7.69 0.19 -4.18
CA LEU A 62 -7.77 1.14 -5.29
C LEU A 62 -6.76 0.83 -6.40
N LEU A 63 -5.63 0.21 -6.07
CA LEU A 63 -4.59 -0.18 -7.03
C LEU A 63 -5.11 -1.16 -8.07
N LYS A 64 -6.13 -1.97 -7.76
CA LYS A 64 -6.76 -2.87 -8.74
C LYS A 64 -7.42 -2.13 -9.92
N ARG A 65 -7.54 -0.79 -9.85
CA ARG A 65 -8.01 0.08 -10.95
C ARG A 65 -6.88 0.60 -11.84
N VAL A 66 -5.63 0.41 -11.43
CA VAL A 66 -4.44 0.88 -12.16
C VAL A 66 -3.88 -0.26 -13.02
N PRO A 67 -3.64 -0.05 -14.34
CA PRO A 67 -3.00 -1.04 -15.18
C PRO A 67 -1.65 -1.50 -14.62
N GLY A 68 -1.45 -2.81 -14.50
CA GLY A 68 -0.22 -3.41 -13.96
C GLY A 68 -0.16 -3.52 -12.44
N ALA A 69 -1.06 -2.83 -11.70
CA ALA A 69 -1.09 -2.90 -10.24
C ALA A 69 -2.08 -3.96 -9.72
N ASN A 70 -1.82 -4.45 -8.52
CA ASN A 70 -2.63 -5.43 -7.80
C ASN A 70 -2.38 -5.33 -6.29
N VAL A 71 -2.94 -6.24 -5.50
CA VAL A 71 -2.84 -6.25 -4.04
C VAL A 71 -2.71 -7.68 -3.52
N ASN A 72 -1.70 -7.94 -2.71
CA ASN A 72 -1.60 -9.14 -1.89
C ASN A 72 -2.33 -8.88 -0.56
N SER A 73 -3.44 -9.56 -0.29
CA SER A 73 -4.23 -9.31 0.90
C SER A 73 -3.89 -10.31 2.03
N ASN A 74 -3.63 -9.80 3.23
CA ASN A 74 -3.45 -10.58 4.45
C ASN A 74 -4.65 -10.46 5.42
N GLY A 75 -5.51 -9.47 5.19
CA GLY A 75 -6.70 -9.16 5.99
C GLY A 75 -7.48 -7.98 5.40
N PRO A 76 -8.49 -7.47 6.09
CA PRO A 76 -9.44 -6.48 5.54
C PRO A 76 -8.81 -5.10 5.25
N ILE A 77 -7.79 -4.70 6.02
CA ILE A 77 -7.09 -3.42 5.88
C ILE A 77 -5.56 -3.59 5.80
N THR A 78 -5.07 -4.78 5.44
CA THR A 78 -3.65 -5.14 5.41
C THR A 78 -3.22 -5.58 4.01
N GLY A 79 -3.60 -4.81 3.01
CA GLY A 79 -3.26 -5.06 1.62
C GLY A 79 -1.87 -4.53 1.26
N ILE A 80 -1.01 -5.42 0.76
CA ILE A 80 0.34 -5.11 0.29
C ILE A 80 0.26 -4.73 -1.18
N ALA A 81 0.70 -3.53 -1.52
CA ALA A 81 0.74 -3.05 -2.90
C ALA A 81 1.63 -3.94 -3.78
N GLN A 82 1.13 -4.22 -4.98
CA GLN A 82 1.88 -4.93 -6.01
C GLN A 82 1.86 -4.13 -7.32
N TYR A 83 3.00 -4.02 -8.01
CA TYR A 83 3.10 -3.44 -9.33
C TYR A 83 3.95 -4.31 -10.24
N ARG A 84 3.37 -4.72 -11.38
CA ARG A 84 4.02 -5.62 -12.36
C ARG A 84 4.65 -6.85 -11.70
N GLY A 85 3.95 -7.42 -10.69
CA GLY A 85 4.32 -8.63 -9.97
C GLY A 85 5.34 -8.44 -8.84
N LEU A 86 5.92 -7.26 -8.66
CA LEU A 86 6.75 -6.93 -7.50
C LEU A 86 5.90 -6.31 -6.39
N TYR A 87 6.21 -6.63 -5.13
CA TYR A 87 5.43 -6.23 -3.96
C TYR A 87 6.33 -6.05 -2.71
N GLY A 88 5.73 -5.56 -1.64
CA GLY A 88 6.43 -5.31 -0.38
C GLY A 88 7.49 -4.22 -0.55
N ASP A 89 8.65 -4.42 0.06
CA ASP A 89 9.75 -3.44 0.08
C ASP A 89 10.37 -3.14 -1.29
N ARG A 90 9.93 -3.82 -2.36
CA ARG A 90 10.32 -3.52 -3.74
C ARG A 90 9.50 -2.40 -4.37
N VAL A 91 8.32 -2.09 -3.80
CA VAL A 91 7.46 -1.00 -4.25
C VAL A 91 7.58 0.14 -3.26
N SER A 92 8.19 1.24 -3.68
CA SER A 92 8.30 2.44 -2.84
C SER A 92 6.94 3.10 -2.67
N ILE A 93 6.52 3.34 -1.42
CA ILE A 93 5.25 3.98 -1.10
C ILE A 93 5.51 5.17 -0.20
N HIS A 94 5.09 6.34 -0.68
CA HIS A 94 5.11 7.57 0.11
C HIS A 94 3.70 7.98 0.51
N ILE A 95 3.56 8.46 1.73
CA ILE A 95 2.40 9.23 2.17
C ILE A 95 2.82 10.70 2.16
N ASP A 96 2.13 11.49 1.34
CA ASP A 96 2.52 12.86 0.99
C ASP A 96 3.94 12.92 0.40
N HIS A 97 4.94 13.29 1.17
CA HIS A 97 6.33 13.44 0.73
C HIS A 97 7.31 12.49 1.45
N ALA A 98 6.81 11.67 2.37
CA ALA A 98 7.64 10.81 3.21
C ALA A 98 7.50 9.33 2.85
N PRO A 99 8.59 8.54 2.87
CA PRO A 99 8.48 7.09 2.86
C PRO A 99 7.69 6.62 4.09
N THR A 100 6.82 5.65 3.89
CA THR A 100 5.95 5.17 4.95
C THR A 100 6.69 4.22 5.88
N LEU A 101 6.67 4.52 7.18
CA LEU A 101 7.11 3.62 8.24
C LEU A 101 6.01 2.59 8.54
N THR A 102 6.40 1.33 8.72
CA THR A 102 5.54 0.24 9.22
C THR A 102 6.09 -0.26 10.54
N GLY A 103 5.22 -0.53 11.52
CA GLY A 103 5.67 -0.93 12.88
C GLY A 103 5.89 -2.42 13.02
N GLY A 104 5.06 -3.24 12.38
CA GLY A 104 5.08 -4.68 12.55
C GLY A 104 5.98 -5.40 11.53
N PRO A 105 6.69 -6.45 11.94
CA PRO A 105 7.30 -7.36 10.98
C PRO A 105 6.21 -8.06 10.17
N ASN A 106 6.57 -8.65 9.01
CA ASN A 106 5.69 -9.48 8.20
C ASN A 106 4.62 -8.72 7.40
N ALA A 107 4.81 -7.42 7.17
CA ALA A 107 3.85 -6.56 6.47
C ALA A 107 2.40 -6.72 7.00
N MET A 108 2.28 -6.78 8.33
CA MET A 108 0.98 -6.89 9.02
C MET A 108 0.26 -5.55 9.01
N ASP A 109 0.99 -4.46 8.90
CA ASP A 109 0.55 -3.08 8.75
C ASP A 109 1.16 -2.49 7.47
N ALA A 110 0.73 -2.98 6.32
CA ALA A 110 1.23 -2.54 5.01
C ALA A 110 1.10 -1.01 4.83
N PRO A 111 2.01 -0.35 4.09
CA PRO A 111 2.10 1.12 4.04
C PRO A 111 0.79 1.86 3.78
N LEU A 112 -0.07 1.37 2.88
CA LEU A 112 -1.34 2.02 2.55
C LEU A 112 -2.43 1.85 3.63
N THR A 113 -2.21 0.99 4.65
CA THR A 113 -3.07 0.87 5.84
C THR A 113 -3.15 2.19 6.60
N TYR A 114 -2.07 2.98 6.56
CA TYR A 114 -1.95 4.27 7.27
C TYR A 114 -2.77 5.40 6.63
N THR A 115 -3.36 5.18 5.45
CA THR A 115 -4.15 6.20 4.75
C THR A 115 -5.57 5.73 4.48
N PRO A 116 -6.55 6.00 5.36
CA PRO A 116 -7.95 5.71 5.09
C PRO A 116 -8.43 6.33 3.77
N PRO A 117 -9.15 5.58 2.90
CA PRO A 117 -9.52 6.06 1.56
C PRO A 117 -10.32 7.38 1.57
N LEU A 118 -11.18 7.58 2.57
CA LEU A 118 -12.02 8.78 2.68
C LEU A 118 -11.24 10.07 2.98
N LEU A 119 -9.98 9.96 3.42
CA LEU A 119 -9.10 11.11 3.68
C LEU A 119 -8.15 11.42 2.52
N LEU A 120 -8.12 10.59 1.48
CA LEU A 120 -7.23 10.82 0.34
C LEU A 120 -7.72 11.95 -0.55
N LYS A 121 -6.76 12.74 -1.04
CA LYS A 121 -6.89 13.61 -2.21
C LYS A 121 -6.59 12.82 -3.49
N SER A 122 -5.50 12.04 -3.48
CA SER A 122 -5.08 11.24 -4.63
C SER A 122 -4.23 10.04 -4.23
N LEU A 123 -4.26 9.01 -5.06
CA LEU A 123 -3.30 7.92 -5.09
C LEU A 123 -2.66 7.91 -6.48
N LYS A 124 -1.36 8.20 -6.56
CA LYS A 124 -0.60 8.23 -7.81
C LYS A 124 0.28 7.00 -7.92
N VAL A 125 0.38 6.44 -9.12
CA VAL A 125 1.29 5.35 -9.45
C VAL A 125 2.18 5.81 -10.61
N ASP A 126 3.49 5.78 -10.44
CA ASP A 126 4.42 6.02 -11.53
C ASP A 126 4.42 4.80 -12.45
N ARG A 127 3.81 4.96 -13.62
CA ARG A 127 3.65 3.88 -14.58
C ARG A 127 4.94 3.69 -15.41
N GLY A 128 5.46 2.46 -15.45
CA GLY A 128 6.73 2.16 -16.10
C GLY A 128 7.90 2.28 -15.13
N ILE A 129 8.93 3.00 -15.53
CA ILE A 129 10.15 3.19 -14.74
C ILE A 129 10.04 4.49 -13.95
N ALA A 130 10.00 4.38 -12.63
CA ALA A 130 9.94 5.54 -11.75
C ALA A 130 11.17 6.46 -11.96
N PRO A 131 10.98 7.80 -12.04
CA PRO A 131 12.08 8.75 -12.09
C PRO A 131 13.03 8.58 -10.91
N VAL A 132 14.29 8.99 -11.06
CA VAL A 132 15.25 8.88 -9.96
C VAL A 132 14.97 9.89 -8.84
N SER A 133 14.22 10.95 -9.13
CA SER A 133 13.78 11.95 -8.16
C SER A 133 12.58 11.50 -7.34
N ALA A 134 11.84 10.46 -7.77
CA ALA A 134 10.59 10.04 -7.13
C ALA A 134 10.83 9.42 -5.76
N ALA A 135 11.78 8.49 -5.66
CA ALA A 135 12.10 7.80 -4.41
C ALA A 135 13.41 7.03 -4.48
N GLN A 136 13.93 6.70 -3.31
CA GLN A 136 14.92 5.65 -3.12
C GLN A 136 14.27 4.28 -3.38
N GLU A 137 15.06 3.29 -3.78
CA GLU A 137 14.66 1.87 -3.84
C GLU A 137 13.33 1.58 -4.56
N SER A 138 13.09 2.23 -5.69
CA SER A 138 11.88 2.07 -6.50
C SER A 138 12.00 0.95 -7.56
N LEU A 139 12.60 -0.19 -7.20
CA LEU A 139 12.83 -1.33 -8.10
C LEU A 139 11.52 -1.87 -8.69
N GLY A 140 10.46 -1.95 -7.89
CA GLY A 140 9.11 -2.36 -8.29
C GLY A 140 8.19 -1.21 -8.67
N GLY A 141 8.69 0.04 -8.78
CA GLY A 141 7.90 1.24 -9.03
C GLY A 141 7.70 2.10 -7.79
N HIS A 142 6.99 3.22 -7.98
CA HIS A 142 6.72 4.18 -6.92
C HIS A 142 5.24 4.59 -6.89
N MET A 143 4.72 4.78 -5.68
CA MET A 143 3.34 5.20 -5.44
C MET A 143 3.31 6.30 -4.38
N THR A 144 2.43 7.29 -4.57
CA THR A 144 2.22 8.37 -3.59
C THR A 144 0.76 8.46 -3.23
N ALA A 145 0.44 8.29 -1.95
CA ALA A 145 -0.87 8.59 -1.38
C ALA A 145 -0.82 9.99 -0.78
N THR A 146 -1.72 10.89 -1.20
CA THR A 146 -1.77 12.26 -0.72
C THR A 146 -3.04 12.47 0.10
N LEU A 147 -2.91 12.97 1.34
CA LEU A 147 -4.04 13.33 2.19
C LEU A 147 -4.66 14.66 1.74
N ASP A 148 -5.99 14.75 1.82
CA ASP A 148 -6.74 15.94 1.43
C ASP A 148 -6.78 16.99 2.55
N ARG A 149 -5.68 17.73 2.70
CA ARG A 149 -5.57 18.86 3.65
C ARG A 149 -6.10 20.17 3.08
N GLY A 150 -6.91 20.13 2.00
CA GLY A 150 -7.46 21.31 1.32
C GLY A 150 -6.42 22.18 0.63
N GLU A 151 -6.90 23.24 -0.03
CA GLU A 151 -6.07 24.21 -0.76
C GLU A 151 -6.13 25.59 -0.10
N PHE A 152 -5.18 26.47 -0.43
CA PHE A 152 -5.24 27.87 -0.03
C PHE A 152 -6.37 28.59 -0.78
N GLY A 153 -7.00 29.55 -0.11
CA GLY A 153 -8.04 30.37 -0.71
C GLY A 153 -7.49 31.33 -1.77
N SER A 154 -8.38 31.90 -2.55
CA SER A 154 -8.07 32.83 -3.63
C SER A 154 -8.08 34.31 -3.24
N SER A 155 -8.56 34.63 -2.04
CA SER A 155 -8.72 36.00 -1.52
C SER A 155 -8.12 36.18 -0.12
N ASP A 156 -8.05 37.42 0.35
CA ASP A 156 -7.63 37.75 1.73
C ASP A 156 -8.68 37.36 2.79
N GLU A 157 -9.93 37.16 2.39
CA GLU A 157 -11.00 36.77 3.28
C GLU A 157 -10.89 35.30 3.64
N PHE A 158 -11.16 34.96 4.90
CA PHE A 158 -11.18 33.56 5.31
C PHE A 158 -12.45 32.87 4.84
N GLU A 159 -12.26 31.74 4.18
CA GLU A 159 -13.30 30.82 3.72
C GLU A 159 -13.24 29.55 4.56
N PHE A 160 -14.42 29.04 4.95
CA PHE A 160 -14.55 27.76 5.64
C PHE A 160 -15.17 26.74 4.68
N SER A 161 -14.47 25.66 4.42
CA SER A 161 -14.91 24.58 3.53
C SER A 161 -14.69 23.23 4.17
N GLY A 162 -15.33 22.20 3.63
CA GLY A 162 -15.12 20.86 4.13
C GLY A 162 -16.07 19.82 3.53
N ALA A 163 -15.90 18.58 4.00
CA ALA A 163 -16.76 17.48 3.64
C ALA A 163 -16.99 16.53 4.83
N LEU A 164 -18.20 16.08 4.99
CA LEU A 164 -18.59 15.00 5.89
C LEU A 164 -19.06 13.82 5.03
N SER A 165 -18.35 12.70 5.09
CA SER A 165 -18.69 11.47 4.39
C SER A 165 -19.05 10.37 5.38
N SER A 166 -20.06 9.57 5.04
CA SER A 166 -20.42 8.38 5.81
C SER A 166 -20.82 7.27 4.85
N ARG A 167 -20.43 6.03 5.15
CA ARG A 167 -20.70 4.84 4.36
C ARG A 167 -21.03 3.67 5.26
N PHE A 168 -21.97 2.84 4.82
CA PHE A 168 -22.32 1.55 5.43
C PHE A 168 -22.23 0.46 4.38
N ASN A 169 -21.87 -0.74 4.79
CA ASN A 169 -21.91 -1.95 3.98
C ASN A 169 -22.54 -3.09 4.79
N ASP A 170 -23.26 -3.97 4.10
CA ASP A 170 -23.97 -5.08 4.76
C ASP A 170 -23.13 -6.35 4.89
N ASN A 171 -22.09 -6.52 4.09
CA ASN A 171 -21.32 -7.77 4.10
C ASN A 171 -20.54 -7.96 5.42
N SER A 172 -19.93 -6.92 5.96
CA SER A 172 -19.26 -6.93 7.25
C SER A 172 -19.98 -6.11 8.33
N ASP A 173 -21.25 -5.75 8.12
CA ASP A 173 -21.96 -4.75 8.94
C ASP A 173 -21.10 -3.51 9.21
N GLY A 174 -20.31 -3.13 8.19
CA GLY A 174 -19.24 -2.15 8.32
C GLY A 174 -19.71 -0.72 8.17
N SER A 175 -19.03 0.18 8.86
CA SER A 175 -19.22 1.62 8.73
C SER A 175 -17.90 2.35 8.53
N SER A 176 -17.94 3.42 7.71
CA SER A 176 -16.82 4.36 7.55
C SER A 176 -17.35 5.77 7.61
N SER A 177 -16.67 6.65 8.30
CA SER A 177 -16.99 8.08 8.34
C SER A 177 -15.72 8.91 8.26
N ALA A 178 -15.80 10.06 7.63
CA ALA A 178 -14.70 11.02 7.56
C ALA A 178 -15.21 12.45 7.59
N LEU A 179 -14.46 13.31 8.27
CA LEU A 179 -14.63 14.75 8.31
C LEU A 179 -13.36 15.41 7.80
N LYS A 180 -13.50 16.25 6.80
CA LYS A 180 -12.44 17.14 6.30
C LYS A 180 -12.91 18.56 6.48
N SER A 181 -12.10 19.41 7.12
CA SER A 181 -12.43 20.81 7.36
C SER A 181 -11.23 21.69 7.13
N THR A 182 -11.41 22.78 6.41
CA THR A 182 -10.35 23.73 6.08
C THR A 182 -10.84 25.16 6.28
N LEU A 183 -10.09 25.96 7.05
CA LEU A 183 -10.24 27.40 7.17
C LEU A 183 -9.05 28.05 6.44
N THR A 184 -9.31 28.80 5.39
CA THR A 184 -8.25 29.24 4.48
C THR A 184 -8.50 30.63 3.94
N ASN A 185 -7.41 31.33 3.61
CA ASN A 185 -7.37 32.50 2.75
C ASN A 185 -6.14 32.37 1.81
N GLN A 186 -5.82 33.40 1.04
CA GLN A 186 -4.67 33.34 0.11
C GLN A 186 -3.30 33.12 0.80
N HIS A 187 -3.17 33.39 2.11
CA HIS A 187 -1.91 33.32 2.84
C HIS A 187 -1.87 32.24 3.93
N HIS A 188 -3.01 31.86 4.46
CA HIS A 188 -3.10 30.95 5.60
C HIS A 188 -4.08 29.82 5.32
N LYS A 189 -3.73 28.64 5.80
CA LYS A 189 -4.56 27.44 5.70
C LYS A 189 -4.46 26.66 7.01
N LEU A 190 -5.60 26.39 7.67
CA LEU A 190 -5.71 25.48 8.80
C LEU A 190 -6.63 24.35 8.41
N SER A 191 -6.17 23.10 8.49
CA SER A 191 -6.95 21.92 8.12
C SER A 191 -7.02 20.94 9.28
N ALA A 192 -8.15 20.25 9.38
CA ALA A 192 -8.38 19.15 10.29
C ALA A 192 -9.06 17.99 9.54
N LEU A 193 -8.49 16.79 9.67
CA LEU A 193 -9.00 15.56 9.09
C LEU A 193 -9.33 14.58 10.23
N TYR A 194 -10.41 13.84 10.05
CA TYR A 194 -10.79 12.74 10.91
C TYR A 194 -11.40 11.63 10.10
N SER A 195 -11.08 10.39 10.41
CA SER A 195 -11.82 9.23 9.90
C SER A 195 -11.96 8.16 10.95
N HIS A 196 -13.01 7.36 10.80
CA HIS A 196 -13.25 6.15 11.56
C HIS A 196 -13.84 5.09 10.66
N ASP A 197 -13.22 3.91 10.66
CA ASP A 197 -13.64 2.71 9.93
C ASP A 197 -13.81 1.57 10.94
N GLU A 198 -14.92 0.86 10.86
CA GLU A 198 -15.14 -0.36 11.64
C GLU A 198 -15.98 -1.38 10.86
N GLY A 199 -15.79 -2.66 11.12
CA GLY A 199 -16.59 -3.73 10.56
C GLY A 199 -16.34 -5.05 11.26
N ASN A 200 -17.34 -5.93 11.18
CA ASN A 200 -17.31 -7.29 11.66
C ASN A 200 -16.63 -8.23 10.65
N GLU A 201 -16.72 -9.52 10.88
CA GLU A 201 -16.21 -10.54 9.98
C GLU A 201 -16.88 -10.49 8.61
N THR A 202 -16.09 -10.72 7.57
CA THR A 202 -16.53 -10.68 6.18
C THR A 202 -17.32 -11.93 5.84
N ARG A 203 -18.54 -11.79 5.32
CA ARG A 203 -19.36 -12.91 4.84
C ARG A 203 -18.90 -13.37 3.45
N ILE A 204 -18.84 -14.69 3.30
CA ILE A 204 -18.58 -15.37 2.03
C ILE A 204 -19.89 -15.57 1.26
N ASP A 205 -20.94 -15.92 2.00
CA ASP A 205 -22.32 -16.09 1.56
C ASP A 205 -23.29 -15.90 2.76
N SER A 206 -24.50 -16.44 2.70
CA SER A 206 -25.51 -16.26 3.76
C SER A 206 -25.15 -16.94 5.08
N ASP A 207 -24.31 -17.97 5.05
CA ASP A 207 -24.09 -18.87 6.17
C ASP A 207 -22.62 -18.96 6.61
N ASP A 208 -21.67 -18.63 5.69
CA ASP A 208 -20.23 -18.78 5.90
C ASP A 208 -19.54 -17.42 6.07
N GLU A 209 -18.58 -17.32 7.02
CA GLU A 209 -17.78 -16.13 7.31
C GLU A 209 -16.27 -16.40 7.27
N ILE A 210 -15.50 -15.38 6.97
CA ILE A 210 -14.03 -15.42 7.08
C ILE A 210 -13.67 -14.93 8.48
N GLY A 211 -13.48 -15.86 9.42
CA GLY A 211 -13.08 -15.53 10.78
C GLY A 211 -11.77 -14.75 10.83
N GLY A 212 -11.70 -13.72 11.67
CA GLY A 212 -10.56 -12.83 11.80
C GLY A 212 -10.45 -11.79 10.68
N THR A 213 -11.58 -11.31 10.20
CA THR A 213 -11.64 -10.18 9.24
C THR A 213 -12.37 -8.96 9.78
N GLN A 214 -12.64 -8.91 11.08
CA GLN A 214 -13.10 -7.70 11.76
C GLN A 214 -12.00 -6.63 11.73
N TYR A 215 -12.39 -5.36 11.76
CA TYR A 215 -11.45 -4.24 11.75
C TYR A 215 -12.00 -3.01 12.46
N ARG A 216 -11.09 -2.22 13.05
CA ARG A 216 -11.39 -0.88 13.57
C ARG A 216 -10.16 0.01 13.42
N ARG A 217 -10.32 1.14 12.76
CA ARG A 217 -9.25 2.09 12.50
C ARG A 217 -9.77 3.52 12.60
N GLY A 218 -9.03 4.39 13.30
CA GLY A 218 -9.20 5.83 13.34
C GLY A 218 -7.98 6.55 12.81
N ARG A 219 -8.16 7.74 12.23
CA ARG A 219 -7.07 8.64 11.90
C ARG A 219 -7.48 10.08 12.18
N TYR A 220 -6.57 10.82 12.80
CA TYR A 220 -6.66 12.26 13.05
C TYR A 220 -5.47 12.94 12.39
N ASP A 221 -5.69 14.15 11.85
CA ASP A 221 -4.62 14.93 11.22
C ASP A 221 -4.95 16.40 11.31
N ILE A 222 -3.98 17.23 11.68
CA ILE A 222 -4.11 18.68 11.74
C ILE A 222 -2.91 19.28 11.02
N SER A 223 -3.15 20.26 10.17
CA SER A 223 -2.09 20.98 9.49
C SER A 223 -2.32 22.49 9.48
N TYR A 224 -1.21 23.23 9.49
CA TYR A 224 -1.20 24.66 9.25
C TYR A 224 -0.25 24.98 8.11
N GLY A 225 -0.74 25.70 7.12
CA GLY A 225 0.01 26.19 5.99
C GLY A 225 0.08 27.71 5.98
N TRP A 226 1.22 28.22 5.55
CA TRP A 226 1.44 29.63 5.24
C TRP A 226 2.10 29.77 3.89
N GLN A 227 1.65 30.73 3.09
CA GLN A 227 2.29 31.07 1.83
C GLN A 227 2.29 32.57 1.53
N ASN A 228 3.25 32.97 0.70
CA ASN A 228 3.28 34.26 0.01
C ASN A 228 3.62 34.03 -1.48
N GLU A 229 3.92 35.09 -2.23
CA GLU A 229 4.22 35.00 -3.67
C GLU A 229 5.39 34.05 -4.01
N SER A 230 6.36 33.87 -3.11
CA SER A 230 7.59 33.13 -3.37
C SER A 230 7.78 31.89 -2.51
N SER A 231 7.09 31.80 -1.36
CA SER A 231 7.38 30.78 -0.36
C SER A 231 6.11 30.15 0.20
N ARG A 232 6.18 28.85 0.48
CA ARG A 232 5.13 28.07 1.13
C ARG A 232 5.74 27.20 2.22
N ILE A 233 5.09 27.15 3.38
CA ILE A 233 5.45 26.28 4.49
C ILE A 233 4.16 25.60 4.96
N GLU A 234 4.22 24.32 5.19
CA GLU A 234 3.14 23.54 5.82
C GLU A 234 3.72 22.67 6.93
N ILE A 235 3.11 22.73 8.10
CA ILE A 235 3.43 21.90 9.26
C ILE A 235 2.20 21.04 9.54
N TYR A 236 2.40 19.77 9.80
CA TYR A 236 1.31 18.83 10.07
C TYR A 236 1.67 17.86 11.19
N THR A 237 0.64 17.36 11.84
CA THR A 237 0.73 16.23 12.77
C THR A 237 -0.48 15.34 12.58
N GLY A 238 -0.29 14.04 12.73
CA GLY A 238 -1.35 13.05 12.58
C GLY A 238 -1.14 11.85 13.47
N GLU A 239 -2.24 11.20 13.84
CA GLU A 239 -2.28 9.99 14.65
C GLU A 239 -3.15 8.94 13.94
N LEU A 240 -2.65 7.71 13.86
CA LEU A 240 -3.39 6.52 13.45
C LEU A 240 -3.65 5.66 14.68
N ASP A 241 -4.88 5.26 14.86
CA ASP A 241 -5.34 4.35 15.91
C ASP A 241 -6.05 3.16 15.27
N THR A 242 -5.40 1.98 15.22
CA THR A 242 -6.02 0.74 14.78
C THR A 242 -6.19 -0.18 15.99
N ARG A 243 -7.36 -0.82 16.11
CA ARG A 243 -7.70 -1.71 17.23
C ARG A 243 -8.37 -2.98 16.71
N ASP A 244 -8.21 -4.06 17.44
CA ASP A 244 -8.98 -5.31 17.29
C ASP A 244 -9.18 -5.72 15.81
N THR A 245 -8.09 -5.76 15.03
CA THR A 245 -8.14 -6.01 13.59
C THR A 245 -7.57 -7.39 13.26
N GLY A 246 -8.38 -8.20 12.60
CA GLY A 246 -8.01 -9.53 12.22
C GLY A 246 -7.08 -9.60 11.01
N THR A 247 -6.21 -10.60 11.00
CA THR A 247 -5.29 -10.93 9.90
C THR A 247 -5.32 -12.44 9.64
N PRO A 248 -6.38 -12.95 9.00
CA PRO A 248 -6.64 -14.40 8.94
C PRO A 248 -5.56 -15.21 8.24
N SER A 249 -4.75 -14.60 7.37
CA SER A 249 -3.62 -15.27 6.72
C SER A 249 -2.32 -15.24 7.52
N LEU A 250 -2.31 -14.58 8.67
CA LEU A 250 -1.14 -14.46 9.54
C LEU A 250 -1.35 -15.20 10.87
N PRO A 251 -0.27 -15.54 11.60
CA PRO A 251 -0.36 -16.33 12.81
C PRO A 251 -0.92 -15.59 14.03
N MET A 252 -1.05 -14.27 13.95
CA MET A 252 -1.53 -13.39 15.02
C MET A 252 -2.49 -12.35 14.44
N ASP A 253 -3.32 -11.75 15.29
CA ASP A 253 -4.18 -10.61 14.97
C ASP A 253 -3.67 -9.33 15.63
N ILE A 254 -4.04 -8.20 15.07
CA ILE A 254 -3.61 -6.87 15.51
C ILE A 254 -4.50 -6.45 16.70
N ASN A 255 -3.91 -6.32 17.89
CA ASN A 255 -4.58 -5.73 19.03
C ASN A 255 -4.62 -4.22 18.92
N TYR A 256 -3.47 -3.61 18.58
CA TYR A 256 -3.39 -2.20 18.24
C TYR A 256 -2.21 -1.86 17.33
N ILE A 257 -2.37 -0.77 16.60
CA ILE A 257 -1.32 0.01 15.96
C ILE A 257 -1.56 1.45 16.39
N ASP A 258 -0.61 2.05 17.10
CA ASP A 258 -0.57 3.46 17.47
C ASP A 258 0.54 4.11 16.64
N GLY A 259 0.16 4.98 15.72
CA GLY A 259 1.10 5.62 14.81
C GLY A 259 1.02 7.14 14.89
N ASP A 260 2.14 7.78 15.25
CA ASP A 260 2.29 9.23 15.34
C ASP A 260 3.14 9.76 14.19
N THR A 261 2.74 10.88 13.63
CA THR A 261 3.48 11.57 12.58
C THR A 261 3.54 13.06 12.87
N VAL A 262 4.71 13.66 12.71
CA VAL A 262 4.87 15.11 12.63
C VAL A 262 5.79 15.43 11.46
N GLY A 263 5.45 16.47 10.70
CA GLY A 263 6.28 16.84 9.55
C GLY A 263 6.10 18.28 9.10
N THR A 264 7.00 18.69 8.22
CA THR A 264 6.98 20.00 7.58
C THR A 264 7.38 19.91 6.13
N ASN A 265 6.69 20.67 5.28
CA ASN A 265 7.01 20.86 3.87
C ASN A 265 7.33 22.35 3.66
N VAL A 266 8.41 22.63 2.96
CA VAL A 266 8.84 23.99 2.63
C VAL A 266 9.12 24.05 1.15
N SER A 267 8.66 25.11 0.49
CA SER A 267 9.11 25.46 -0.86
C SER A 267 9.32 26.96 -0.99
N THR A 268 10.35 27.35 -1.74
CA THR A 268 10.61 28.78 -2.01
C THR A 268 11.21 28.97 -3.39
N THR A 269 10.84 30.06 -4.04
CA THR A 269 11.38 30.46 -5.34
C THR A 269 12.44 31.54 -5.16
N ILE A 270 13.66 31.29 -5.62
CA ILE A 270 14.81 32.22 -5.56
C ILE A 270 15.25 32.49 -6.98
N GLY A 271 14.84 33.62 -7.55
CA GLY A 271 15.00 33.89 -8.98
C GLY A 271 14.20 32.92 -9.82
N GLU A 272 14.87 32.11 -10.65
CA GLU A 272 14.22 31.04 -11.44
C GLU A 272 14.31 29.66 -10.78
N MET A 273 14.98 29.53 -9.63
CA MET A 273 15.17 28.28 -8.91
C MET A 273 14.03 28.07 -7.91
N VAL A 274 13.44 26.89 -7.91
CA VAL A 274 12.54 26.42 -6.86
C VAL A 274 13.30 25.48 -5.93
N LEU A 275 13.39 25.85 -4.66
CA LEU A 275 13.95 25.01 -3.61
C LEU A 275 12.80 24.41 -2.81
N SER A 276 12.79 23.08 -2.65
CA SER A 276 11.80 22.35 -1.88
C SER A 276 12.47 21.45 -0.85
N GLY A 277 11.87 21.35 0.32
CA GLY A 277 12.37 20.50 1.40
C GLY A 277 11.23 19.88 2.18
N HIS A 278 11.50 18.70 2.72
CA HIS A 278 10.61 17.94 3.60
C HIS A 278 11.41 17.43 4.80
N LEU A 279 10.77 17.39 5.95
CA LEU A 279 11.27 16.73 7.17
C LEU A 279 10.09 16.12 7.90
N SER A 280 10.19 14.86 8.29
CA SER A 280 9.20 14.21 9.16
C SER A 280 9.84 13.27 10.15
N TYR A 281 9.15 13.08 11.25
CA TYR A 281 9.38 12.05 12.25
C TYR A 281 8.11 11.22 12.38
N ASN A 282 8.24 9.90 12.34
CA ASN A 282 7.16 8.96 12.55
C ASN A 282 7.55 7.97 13.64
N HIS A 283 6.57 7.57 14.44
CA HIS A 283 6.70 6.54 15.45
C HIS A 283 5.48 5.61 15.38
N VAL A 284 5.71 4.31 15.51
CA VAL A 284 4.64 3.31 15.48
C VAL A 284 4.89 2.27 16.55
N ASP A 285 3.90 2.08 17.43
CA ASP A 285 3.82 0.94 18.36
C ASP A 285 2.76 -0.04 17.88
N HIS A 286 3.10 -1.34 17.87
CA HIS A 286 2.25 -2.39 17.32
C HIS A 286 2.24 -3.61 18.24
N LEU A 287 1.05 -4.00 18.73
CA LEU A 287 0.85 -5.24 19.48
C LEU A 287 0.00 -6.22 18.69
N MET A 288 0.47 -7.45 18.65
CA MET A 288 -0.26 -8.58 18.06
C MET A 288 -0.23 -9.76 18.98
N ASP A 289 -1.29 -10.60 18.93
CA ASP A 289 -1.28 -11.87 19.62
C ASP A 289 -2.08 -12.97 18.87
N ASN A 290 -1.94 -14.20 19.34
CA ASN A 290 -2.62 -15.36 18.78
C ASN A 290 -3.72 -15.91 19.67
N PHE A 291 -4.28 -15.10 20.57
CA PHE A 291 -5.22 -15.62 21.58
C PHE A 291 -6.36 -14.67 21.99
N SER A 292 -6.29 -13.37 21.67
CA SER A 292 -7.33 -12.42 22.13
C SER A 292 -8.49 -12.29 21.15
N GLN A 293 -8.25 -12.42 19.85
CA GLN A 293 -9.24 -12.20 18.78
C GLN A 293 -9.53 -13.47 17.97
N ARG A 294 -8.89 -14.59 18.29
CA ARG A 294 -9.12 -15.92 17.71
C ARG A 294 -9.11 -16.97 18.81
N THR A 295 -9.63 -18.17 18.50
CA THR A 295 -9.52 -19.30 19.42
C THR A 295 -8.08 -19.49 19.84
N ALA A 296 -7.84 -19.29 21.12
CA ALA A 296 -6.51 -19.37 21.69
C ALA A 296 -5.94 -20.80 21.59
N PRO A 297 -4.62 -20.96 21.42
CA PRO A 297 -3.97 -22.26 21.42
C PRO A 297 -4.34 -23.09 22.65
N ALA A 298 -4.58 -24.40 22.48
CA ALA A 298 -4.96 -25.30 23.58
C ALA A 298 -3.91 -25.36 24.71
N SER A 299 -2.64 -25.14 24.40
CA SER A 299 -1.56 -25.07 25.35
C SER A 299 -1.24 -23.62 25.73
N LEU A 300 -1.27 -23.30 27.02
CA LEU A 300 -0.84 -21.99 27.53
C LEU A 300 0.61 -21.66 27.16
N MET A 301 1.43 -22.68 26.93
CA MET A 301 2.83 -22.49 26.48
C MET A 301 2.94 -22.04 25.02
N SER A 302 1.87 -22.11 24.24
CA SER A 302 1.81 -21.70 22.83
C SER A 302 1.23 -20.30 22.61
N TYR A 303 0.86 -19.60 23.69
CA TYR A 303 0.44 -18.19 23.61
C TYR A 303 1.61 -17.33 23.21
N ARG A 304 1.40 -16.42 22.28
CA ARG A 304 2.41 -15.47 21.80
C ARG A 304 1.78 -14.08 21.67
N ALA A 305 2.47 -13.10 22.22
CA ALA A 305 2.23 -11.68 21.98
C ALA A 305 3.50 -11.06 21.43
N ASN A 306 3.43 -10.36 20.33
CA ASN A 306 4.54 -9.64 19.71
C ASN A 306 4.33 -8.15 19.92
N ASN A 307 5.22 -7.52 20.69
CA ASN A 307 5.30 -6.08 20.83
C ASN A 307 6.37 -5.59 19.85
N ALA A 308 5.97 -4.81 18.88
CA ALA A 308 6.87 -4.19 17.93
C ALA A 308 6.78 -2.67 18.04
N SER A 309 7.90 -2.00 17.88
CA SER A 309 8.02 -0.55 17.84
C SER A 309 8.96 -0.17 16.71
N ALA A 310 8.62 0.88 16.00
CA ALA A 310 9.47 1.44 14.96
C ALA A 310 9.43 2.95 14.99
N HIS A 311 10.52 3.58 14.62
CA HIS A 311 10.54 5.02 14.37
C HIS A 311 11.44 5.34 13.19
N ASN A 312 11.12 6.43 12.49
CA ASN A 312 12.01 6.96 11.47
C ASN A 312 12.05 8.48 11.45
N THR A 313 13.18 9.00 10.95
CA THR A 313 13.33 10.39 10.54
C THR A 313 13.58 10.41 9.05
N ALA A 314 12.66 11.02 8.30
CA ALA A 314 12.78 11.16 6.86
C ALA A 314 12.94 12.62 6.46
N TRP A 315 13.84 12.90 5.53
CA TRP A 315 14.07 14.25 5.03
C TRP A 315 14.38 14.24 3.54
N SER A 316 14.06 15.33 2.85
CA SER A 316 14.48 15.58 1.49
C SER A 316 14.75 17.06 1.26
N LEU A 317 15.68 17.35 0.36
CA LEU A 317 15.99 18.68 -0.13
C LEU A 317 16.28 18.61 -1.62
N GLN A 318 15.58 19.41 -2.40
CA GLN A 318 15.79 19.47 -3.86
C GLN A 318 15.72 20.89 -4.38
N ALA A 319 16.55 21.16 -5.38
CA ALA A 319 16.55 22.40 -6.14
C ALA A 319 16.23 22.09 -7.61
N ARG A 320 15.28 22.83 -8.17
CA ARG A 320 14.85 22.72 -9.58
C ARG A 320 14.96 24.09 -10.24
N TRP A 321 15.62 24.15 -11.40
CA TRP A 321 15.76 25.37 -12.18
C TRP A 321 15.72 25.13 -13.69
N PRO A 322 15.32 26.11 -14.49
CA PRO A 322 15.32 26.01 -15.95
C PRO A 322 16.70 25.69 -16.47
N MET A 323 16.81 24.71 -17.35
CA MET A 323 18.06 24.37 -18.04
C MET A 323 17.77 23.83 -19.44
N ALA A 324 18.33 24.44 -20.46
CA ALA A 324 18.01 24.15 -21.86
C ALA A 324 16.50 24.30 -22.11
N ASN A 325 15.84 23.40 -22.84
CA ASN A 325 14.39 23.40 -23.05
C ASN A 325 13.65 22.57 -21.99
N GLY A 326 14.04 22.66 -20.73
CA GLY A 326 13.47 21.86 -19.65
C GLY A 326 13.93 22.35 -18.29
N PHE A 327 13.96 21.43 -17.34
CA PHE A 327 14.32 21.69 -15.96
C PHE A 327 15.36 20.67 -15.49
N LEU A 328 16.36 21.15 -14.78
CA LEU A 328 17.28 20.31 -14.03
C LEU A 328 16.84 20.30 -12.56
N THR A 329 16.71 19.11 -11.98
CA THR A 329 16.49 18.90 -10.56
C THR A 329 17.72 18.21 -9.98
N VAL A 330 18.23 18.75 -8.88
CA VAL A 330 19.28 18.10 -8.07
C VAL A 330 18.75 18.00 -6.65
N GLY A 331 18.90 16.85 -6.02
CA GLY A 331 18.38 16.65 -4.68
C GLY A 331 19.15 15.61 -3.89
N SER A 332 18.85 15.60 -2.60
CA SER A 332 19.32 14.60 -1.64
C SER A 332 18.18 14.30 -0.68
N ASP A 333 18.12 13.08 -0.22
CA ASP A 333 17.13 12.59 0.73
C ASP A 333 17.74 11.54 1.67
N GLY A 334 17.09 11.33 2.80
CA GLY A 334 17.47 10.33 3.78
C GLY A 334 16.27 9.82 4.56
N ASN A 335 16.39 8.60 5.05
CA ASN A 335 15.43 7.94 5.92
C ASN A 335 16.19 7.05 6.90
N GLU A 336 16.21 7.44 8.17
CA GLU A 336 16.86 6.74 9.27
C GLU A 336 15.80 5.98 10.05
N THR A 337 15.87 4.65 10.09
CA THR A 337 14.79 3.80 10.58
C THR A 337 15.32 2.75 11.56
N VAL A 338 14.65 2.60 12.70
CA VAL A 338 14.92 1.57 13.71
C VAL A 338 13.66 0.74 13.95
N HIS A 339 13.83 -0.60 14.02
CA HIS A 339 12.77 -1.55 14.33
C HIS A 339 13.15 -2.43 15.52
N THR A 340 12.25 -2.56 16.47
CA THR A 340 12.37 -3.48 17.61
C THR A 340 11.13 -4.36 17.67
N ALA A 341 11.30 -5.67 17.93
CA ALA A 341 10.17 -6.58 18.12
C ALA A 341 10.52 -7.64 19.15
N THR A 342 9.66 -7.76 20.18
CA THR A 342 9.84 -8.74 21.27
C THR A 342 8.61 -9.64 21.38
N ILE A 343 8.81 -10.94 21.30
CA ILE A 343 7.76 -11.94 21.45
C ILE A 343 7.74 -12.47 22.89
N THR A 344 6.60 -12.39 23.55
CA THR A 344 6.37 -12.80 24.92
C THR A 344 5.28 -13.86 25.03
N ASN A 345 5.11 -14.45 26.22
CA ASN A 345 4.01 -15.33 26.56
C ASN A 345 3.36 -14.84 27.88
N PRO A 346 2.08 -14.41 27.87
CA PRO A 346 1.42 -13.89 29.08
C PRO A 346 1.29 -14.93 30.21
N ASN A 347 1.40 -16.23 29.90
CA ASN A 347 1.32 -17.33 30.87
C ASN A 347 2.71 -17.82 31.34
N ASN A 348 3.80 -17.27 30.81
CA ASN A 348 5.16 -17.58 31.17
C ASN A 348 6.05 -16.35 31.08
N ALA A 349 6.15 -15.62 32.17
CA ALA A 349 6.95 -14.38 32.25
C ALA A 349 8.47 -14.58 31.99
N MET A 350 8.93 -15.83 31.94
CA MET A 350 10.33 -16.13 31.59
C MET A 350 10.51 -16.30 30.06
N PHE A 351 9.42 -16.47 29.31
CA PHE A 351 9.47 -16.63 27.87
C PHE A 351 9.59 -15.25 27.19
N GLU A 352 10.70 -15.02 26.55
CA GLU A 352 10.97 -13.82 25.76
C GLU A 352 11.85 -14.17 24.57
N VAL A 353 11.56 -13.60 23.44
CA VAL A 353 12.37 -13.65 22.22
C VAL A 353 12.59 -12.22 21.74
N ALA A 354 13.82 -11.74 21.77
CA ALA A 354 14.22 -10.55 21.04
C ALA A 354 14.24 -10.92 19.55
N ASN A 355 13.10 -10.70 18.87
CA ASN A 355 12.91 -11.09 17.47
C ASN A 355 13.71 -10.19 16.53
N PHE A 356 13.58 -8.88 16.74
CA PHE A 356 14.44 -7.83 16.20
C PHE A 356 14.84 -6.93 17.35
N ASN A 357 16.11 -6.63 17.47
CA ASN A 357 16.65 -5.82 18.55
C ASN A 357 17.40 -4.63 17.96
N ASP A 358 16.75 -3.47 17.98
CA ASP A 358 17.23 -2.23 17.37
C ASP A 358 17.83 -2.48 15.98
N ALA A 359 17.01 -3.10 15.11
CA ALA A 359 17.40 -3.33 13.73
C ALA A 359 17.33 -2.01 12.96
N GLU A 360 18.49 -1.44 12.68
CA GLU A 360 18.68 -0.18 11.98
C GLU A 360 18.73 -0.40 10.47
N ARG A 361 18.10 0.52 9.71
CA ARG A 361 18.21 0.57 8.26
C ARG A 361 18.12 2.02 7.79
N ASP A 362 19.27 2.61 7.54
CA ASP A 362 19.41 3.99 7.12
C ASP A 362 19.66 4.08 5.62
N THR A 363 18.87 4.89 4.94
CA THR A 363 19.02 5.11 3.50
C THR A 363 19.32 6.57 3.20
N TYR A 364 20.32 6.81 2.36
CA TYR A 364 20.72 8.16 1.91
C TYR A 364 20.87 8.18 0.41
N GLY A 365 20.32 9.20 -0.25
CA GLY A 365 20.35 9.35 -1.69
C GLY A 365 20.81 10.74 -2.14
N ILE A 366 21.54 10.77 -3.25
CA ILE A 366 21.83 12.00 -4.01
C ILE A 366 21.46 11.74 -5.45
N PHE A 367 20.70 12.64 -6.05
CA PHE A 367 20.25 12.46 -7.42
C PHE A 367 20.36 13.74 -8.26
N THR A 368 20.40 13.53 -9.55
CA THR A 368 20.22 14.57 -10.57
C THR A 368 19.29 14.04 -11.66
N GLU A 369 18.35 14.87 -12.08
CA GLU A 369 17.36 14.53 -13.09
C GLU A 369 17.12 15.74 -14.01
N TRP A 370 17.09 15.51 -15.29
CA TRP A 370 16.69 16.51 -16.28
C TRP A 370 15.41 16.05 -16.98
N GLU A 371 14.44 16.95 -17.08
CA GLU A 371 13.17 16.74 -17.78
C GLU A 371 12.91 17.90 -18.72
N GLY A 372 12.69 17.62 -20.00
CA GLY A 372 12.45 18.65 -21.01
C GLY A 372 12.40 18.10 -22.42
N ASP A 373 12.43 19.01 -23.41
CA ASP A 373 12.23 18.65 -24.80
C ASP A 373 13.53 18.71 -25.60
N ILE A 374 13.81 17.63 -26.36
CA ILE A 374 14.89 17.52 -27.33
C ILE A 374 14.27 17.25 -28.70
N GLY A 375 14.10 18.31 -29.53
CA GLY A 375 13.34 18.19 -30.77
C GLY A 375 11.89 17.81 -30.53
N GLU A 376 11.47 16.68 -31.09
CA GLU A 376 10.10 16.16 -30.92
C GLU A 376 9.99 15.16 -29.74
N TRP A 377 11.06 14.93 -29.01
CA TRP A 377 11.08 14.03 -27.87
C TRP A 377 10.96 14.81 -26.58
N HIS A 378 10.01 14.41 -25.74
CA HIS A 378 10.04 14.73 -24.32
C HIS A 378 10.91 13.68 -23.62
N VAL A 379 11.89 14.14 -22.86
CA VAL A 379 12.92 13.30 -22.24
C VAL A 379 12.97 13.57 -20.75
N GLN A 380 12.86 12.52 -19.94
CA GLN A 380 13.15 12.56 -18.52
C GLN A 380 14.28 11.56 -18.26
N THR A 381 15.41 12.04 -17.76
CA THR A 381 16.58 11.20 -17.52
C THR A 381 17.30 11.61 -16.25
N GLY A 382 17.81 10.64 -15.51
CA GLY A 382 18.49 10.92 -14.27
C GLY A 382 19.36 9.79 -13.78
N ALA A 383 20.21 10.14 -12.81
CA ALA A 383 21.07 9.23 -12.06
C ALA A 383 20.95 9.51 -10.57
N ARG A 384 20.98 8.46 -9.76
CA ARG A 384 20.92 8.50 -8.30
C ARG A 384 21.93 7.54 -7.71
N ILE A 385 22.68 8.00 -6.74
CA ILE A 385 23.51 7.13 -5.91
C ILE A 385 22.81 7.00 -4.57
N ASN A 386 22.58 5.76 -4.14
CA ASN A 386 22.04 5.43 -2.84
C ASN A 386 23.10 4.74 -2.00
N ARG A 387 23.09 5.04 -0.72
CA ARG A 387 23.82 4.30 0.32
C ARG A 387 22.84 3.82 1.37
N VAL A 388 22.87 2.52 1.66
CA VAL A 388 22.05 1.91 2.72
C VAL A 388 23.01 1.32 3.75
N LYS A 389 22.81 1.71 5.00
CA LYS A 389 23.51 1.15 6.16
C LYS A 389 22.54 0.33 6.96
N MET A 390 22.97 -0.83 7.39
CA MET A 390 22.19 -1.74 8.20
C MET A 390 23.01 -2.22 9.39
N ASP A 391 22.37 -2.26 10.56
CA ASP A 391 22.96 -2.81 11.79
C ASP A 391 21.85 -3.43 12.65
N SER A 392 22.22 -4.25 13.62
CA SER A 392 21.29 -4.83 14.59
C SER A 392 22.03 -5.15 15.89
N GLU A 393 21.38 -4.91 17.01
CA GLU A 393 21.86 -5.36 18.30
C GLU A 393 21.72 -6.89 18.46
N SER A 394 22.43 -7.42 19.46
CA SER A 394 22.43 -8.86 19.75
C SER A 394 21.01 -9.38 20.09
N VAL A 395 20.68 -10.56 19.56
CA VAL A 395 19.40 -11.23 19.76
C VAL A 395 19.49 -12.39 20.75
N GLY A 396 18.35 -12.85 21.25
CA GLY A 396 18.31 -13.96 22.17
C GLY A 396 16.89 -14.45 22.45
N ALA A 397 16.81 -15.63 23.10
CA ALA A 397 15.58 -16.19 23.58
C ALA A 397 15.74 -16.78 24.99
N SER A 398 14.71 -16.61 25.81
CA SER A 398 14.64 -17.17 27.16
C SER A 398 13.32 -17.93 27.39
N GLY A 399 13.22 -18.68 28.50
CA GLY A 399 12.02 -19.40 28.89
C GLY A 399 11.59 -20.56 27.99
N MET A 400 12.40 -20.91 27.00
CA MET A 400 12.26 -22.15 26.22
C MET A 400 12.88 -23.32 27.00
N MET A 401 12.50 -24.56 26.66
CA MET A 401 13.01 -25.74 27.34
C MET A 401 13.51 -26.82 26.37
N GLY A 402 14.43 -27.65 26.86
CA GLY A 402 14.94 -28.82 26.14
C GLY A 402 15.62 -28.48 24.82
N MET A 403 15.33 -29.26 23.79
CA MET A 403 15.91 -29.07 22.46
C MET A 403 15.54 -27.73 21.81
N MET A 404 14.36 -27.17 22.11
CA MET A 404 13.99 -25.87 21.60
C MET A 404 14.91 -24.76 22.10
N ALA A 405 15.19 -24.74 23.42
CA ALA A 405 16.14 -23.79 24.02
C ALA A 405 17.54 -23.95 23.44
N MET A 406 18.01 -25.21 23.31
CA MET A 406 19.33 -25.47 22.75
C MET A 406 19.46 -24.96 21.31
N ASN A 407 18.49 -25.26 20.43
CA ASN A 407 18.52 -24.84 19.05
C ASN A 407 18.37 -23.31 18.92
N ALA A 408 17.48 -22.68 19.69
CA ALA A 408 17.35 -21.22 19.70
C ALA A 408 18.66 -20.53 20.15
N ASN A 409 19.30 -21.04 21.20
CA ASN A 409 20.60 -20.51 21.65
C ASN A 409 21.71 -20.71 20.60
N MET A 410 21.72 -21.83 19.87
CA MET A 410 22.67 -22.04 18.79
C MET A 410 22.47 -21.04 17.65
N LEU A 411 21.22 -20.79 17.26
CA LEU A 411 20.89 -19.80 16.23
C LEU A 411 21.23 -18.38 16.69
N ALA A 412 20.84 -17.98 17.91
CA ALA A 412 21.22 -16.68 18.48
C ALA A 412 22.74 -16.50 18.54
N THR A 413 23.49 -17.53 18.97
CA THR A 413 24.97 -17.48 19.03
C THR A 413 25.55 -17.32 17.63
N ALA A 414 25.01 -18.03 16.62
CA ALA A 414 25.47 -17.91 15.24
C ALA A 414 25.18 -16.50 14.68
N PHE A 415 24.00 -15.98 14.93
CA PHE A 415 23.61 -14.63 14.52
C PHE A 415 24.50 -13.57 15.16
N ASN A 416 24.62 -13.58 16.49
CA ASN A 416 25.41 -12.59 17.25
C ASN A 416 26.91 -12.62 16.97
N ASN A 417 27.43 -13.70 16.37
CA ASN A 417 28.81 -13.81 15.91
C ASN A 417 28.96 -13.51 14.40
N GLY A 418 27.88 -13.28 13.71
CA GLY A 418 27.88 -12.89 12.30
C GLY A 418 28.23 -11.42 12.10
N ASP A 419 28.34 -11.00 10.87
CA ASP A 419 28.55 -9.60 10.51
C ASP A 419 27.18 -8.90 10.45
N LEU A 420 26.85 -8.14 11.50
CA LEU A 420 25.56 -7.46 11.63
C LEU A 420 25.56 -6.10 10.94
N ASP A 421 26.74 -5.43 10.86
CA ASP A 421 26.93 -4.15 10.17
C ASP A 421 27.17 -4.40 8.67
N GLU A 422 26.42 -3.72 7.79
CA GLU A 422 26.57 -3.84 6.34
C GLU A 422 26.28 -2.52 5.63
N ASP A 423 27.05 -2.24 4.60
CA ASP A 423 26.99 -1.01 3.82
C ASP A 423 26.81 -1.33 2.32
N PHE A 424 25.63 -0.99 1.77
CA PHE A 424 25.35 -1.11 0.34
C PHE A 424 25.48 0.25 -0.34
N THR A 425 26.15 0.30 -1.48
CA THR A 425 26.21 1.53 -2.31
C THR A 425 25.97 1.18 -3.78
N TYR A 426 24.94 1.75 -4.36
CA TYR A 426 24.52 1.41 -5.72
C TYR A 426 24.03 2.63 -6.52
N LEU A 427 24.02 2.47 -7.84
CA LEU A 427 23.63 3.48 -8.82
C LEU A 427 22.31 3.11 -9.49
N ASP A 428 21.31 3.97 -9.36
CA ASP A 428 20.08 3.92 -10.13
C ASP A 428 20.15 4.85 -11.34
N LEU A 429 19.61 4.37 -12.46
CA LEU A 429 19.49 5.13 -13.69
C LEU A 429 18.05 5.00 -14.23
N ALA A 430 17.50 6.11 -14.73
CA ALA A 430 16.21 6.12 -15.41
C ALA A 430 16.29 7.00 -16.66
N LEU A 431 15.69 6.50 -17.74
CA LEU A 431 15.46 7.23 -18.97
C LEU A 431 14.05 6.94 -19.44
N ASN A 432 13.20 7.94 -19.43
CA ASN A 432 11.84 7.91 -19.98
C ASN A 432 11.78 8.85 -21.18
N LEU A 433 11.24 8.35 -22.28
CA LEU A 433 11.13 9.05 -23.54
C LEU A 433 9.68 9.00 -24.01
N SER A 434 9.14 10.13 -24.43
CA SER A 434 7.87 10.16 -25.14
C SER A 434 7.96 11.02 -26.39
N ARG A 435 7.23 10.63 -27.43
CA ARG A 435 7.22 11.34 -28.71
C ARG A 435 5.84 11.28 -29.36
N PRO A 436 5.21 12.41 -29.65
CA PRO A 436 4.04 12.46 -30.55
C PRO A 436 4.44 11.95 -31.93
N LEU A 437 3.83 10.88 -32.40
CA LEU A 437 3.99 10.37 -33.77
C LEU A 437 3.05 11.06 -34.74
N ASN A 438 1.89 11.46 -34.24
CA ASN A 438 0.86 12.25 -34.92
C ASN A 438 -0.08 12.83 -33.86
N GLU A 439 -1.17 13.51 -34.31
CA GLU A 439 -2.16 14.16 -33.42
C GLU A 439 -2.89 13.19 -32.46
N THR A 440 -2.88 11.89 -32.74
CA THR A 440 -3.62 10.89 -31.97
C THR A 440 -2.72 9.87 -31.26
N THR A 441 -1.44 9.88 -31.50
CA THR A 441 -0.54 8.80 -31.04
C THR A 441 0.75 9.35 -30.46
N THR A 442 1.05 9.01 -29.21
CA THR A 442 2.32 9.26 -28.55
C THR A 442 3.03 7.95 -28.26
N LEU A 443 4.27 7.78 -28.70
CA LEU A 443 5.14 6.65 -28.38
C LEU A 443 5.80 6.88 -27.03
N ASN A 444 5.86 5.84 -26.19
CA ASN A 444 6.50 5.86 -24.88
C ASN A 444 7.54 4.76 -24.77
N MET A 445 8.71 5.08 -24.25
CA MET A 445 9.83 4.17 -24.05
C MET A 445 10.47 4.44 -22.69
N GLY A 446 10.92 3.39 -22.00
CA GLY A 446 11.65 3.52 -20.75
C GLY A 446 12.81 2.54 -20.69
N LEU A 447 13.93 2.97 -20.14
CA LEU A 447 15.09 2.16 -19.79
C LEU A 447 15.49 2.50 -18.36
N GLY A 448 15.69 1.47 -17.52
CA GLY A 448 16.07 1.66 -16.12
C GLY A 448 17.05 0.63 -15.61
N ARG A 449 17.92 1.08 -14.72
CA ARG A 449 18.62 0.26 -13.74
C ARG A 449 18.19 0.72 -12.35
N LYS A 450 17.61 -0.17 -11.58
CA LYS A 450 17.12 0.10 -10.23
C LYS A 450 17.64 -0.95 -9.27
N ASN A 451 17.97 -0.54 -8.06
CA ASN A 451 18.52 -1.42 -7.04
C ASN A 451 17.69 -1.34 -5.75
N ARG A 452 17.83 -2.36 -4.91
CA ARG A 452 17.26 -2.42 -3.56
C ARG A 452 18.19 -3.24 -2.66
N ALA A 453 18.58 -2.68 -1.53
CA ALA A 453 19.23 -3.44 -0.47
C ALA A 453 18.21 -4.37 0.24
N PRO A 454 18.65 -5.42 0.93
CA PRO A 454 17.78 -6.27 1.73
C PRO A 454 16.96 -5.45 2.73
N SER A 455 15.76 -5.94 3.07
CA SER A 455 15.02 -5.40 4.22
C SER A 455 15.61 -5.92 5.53
N TYR A 456 15.30 -5.25 6.65
CA TYR A 456 15.74 -5.71 7.97
C TYR A 456 15.23 -7.14 8.27
N GLN A 457 14.05 -7.49 7.78
CA GLN A 457 13.46 -8.81 7.95
C GLN A 457 14.21 -9.87 7.12
N GLU A 458 14.51 -9.58 5.86
CA GLU A 458 15.24 -10.49 4.98
C GLU A 458 16.64 -10.79 5.52
N ARG A 459 17.27 -9.82 6.19
CA ARG A 459 18.62 -9.96 6.74
C ARG A 459 18.64 -10.49 8.18
N TYR A 460 17.81 -9.97 9.09
CA TYR A 460 17.95 -10.16 10.53
C TYR A 460 16.96 -11.13 11.18
N LEU A 461 16.11 -11.81 10.43
CA LEU A 461 15.19 -12.82 10.97
C LEU A 461 15.96 -14.07 11.39
N TRP A 462 16.38 -14.15 12.63
CA TRP A 462 17.29 -15.19 13.12
C TRP A 462 16.60 -16.48 13.62
N LEU A 463 15.31 -16.43 13.96
CA LEU A 463 14.57 -17.53 14.59
C LEU A 463 13.34 -17.94 13.76
N PRO A 464 13.24 -19.19 13.26
CA PRO A 464 12.15 -19.62 12.39
C PRO A 464 10.90 -20.01 13.19
N LEU A 465 10.27 -19.06 13.89
CA LEU A 465 9.00 -19.23 14.56
C LEU A 465 7.82 -18.89 13.65
N ALA A 466 6.66 -19.55 13.84
CA ALA A 466 5.44 -19.19 13.13
C ALA A 466 5.03 -17.73 13.37
N ALA A 467 5.30 -17.21 14.57
CA ALA A 467 5.09 -15.82 14.95
C ALA A 467 6.03 -14.83 14.23
N THR A 468 7.11 -15.29 13.62
CA THR A 468 8.09 -14.47 12.91
C THR A 468 8.00 -14.63 11.38
N GLY A 469 7.29 -15.63 10.89
CA GLY A 469 7.16 -15.93 9.47
C GLY A 469 6.13 -15.05 8.77
N GLY A 470 6.49 -14.40 7.67
CA GLY A 470 5.76 -13.25 7.19
C GLY A 470 5.34 -13.17 5.74
N LEU A 471 5.50 -14.19 4.93
CA LEU A 471 5.05 -14.11 3.53
C LEU A 471 3.62 -14.64 3.30
N ALA A 472 2.86 -14.91 4.38
CA ALA A 472 1.50 -15.44 4.32
C ALA A 472 1.38 -16.77 3.51
N ASP A 473 2.48 -17.52 3.39
CA ASP A 473 2.57 -18.83 2.72
C ASP A 473 2.53 -20.01 3.71
N GLY A 474 2.39 -19.71 5.00
CA GLY A 474 2.37 -20.72 6.05
C GLY A 474 3.73 -21.34 6.37
N ARG A 475 4.83 -20.86 5.79
CA ARG A 475 6.20 -21.34 6.01
C ARG A 475 6.91 -20.52 7.08
N ASN A 476 7.86 -21.15 7.78
CA ASN A 476 8.78 -20.45 8.68
C ASN A 476 10.03 -20.04 7.89
N TYR A 477 10.54 -18.85 8.18
CA TYR A 477 11.69 -18.27 7.51
C TYR A 477 12.82 -17.99 8.47
N ILE A 478 14.04 -17.96 7.94
CA ILE A 478 15.20 -17.31 8.55
C ILE A 478 15.80 -16.30 7.56
N GLY A 479 16.39 -15.27 8.11
CA GLY A 479 17.16 -14.27 7.36
C GLY A 479 18.52 -14.81 6.93
N ASN A 480 19.24 -13.97 6.21
CA ASN A 480 20.59 -14.28 5.75
C ASN A 480 21.43 -12.99 5.81
N LEU A 481 22.52 -13.03 6.60
CA LEU A 481 23.43 -11.91 6.77
C LEU A 481 24.30 -11.65 5.54
N ASP A 482 24.41 -12.62 4.63
CA ASP A 482 25.27 -12.57 3.44
C ASP A 482 24.49 -12.15 2.16
N LEU A 483 23.32 -11.51 2.30
CA LEU A 483 22.52 -11.05 1.16
C LEU A 483 23.17 -9.86 0.46
N ASP A 484 23.23 -9.94 -0.87
CA ASP A 484 23.56 -8.84 -1.77
C ASP A 484 22.33 -7.99 -2.13
N GLU A 485 22.54 -6.81 -2.70
CA GLU A 485 21.49 -5.95 -3.20
C GLU A 485 20.87 -6.49 -4.50
N GLU A 486 19.54 -6.42 -4.63
CA GLU A 486 18.84 -6.70 -5.87
C GLU A 486 19.16 -5.65 -6.95
N THR A 487 19.49 -6.07 -8.16
CA THR A 487 19.68 -5.18 -9.31
C THR A 487 18.73 -5.53 -10.45
N ALA A 488 17.82 -4.62 -10.79
CA ALA A 488 16.90 -4.77 -11.91
C ALA A 488 17.33 -3.93 -13.12
N HIS A 489 17.32 -4.56 -14.29
CA HIS A 489 17.42 -3.91 -15.59
C HIS A 489 16.09 -4.04 -16.30
N GLU A 490 15.44 -2.93 -16.59
CA GLU A 490 14.09 -2.89 -17.17
C GLU A 490 14.07 -2.12 -18.48
N ILE A 491 13.28 -2.64 -19.43
CA ILE A 491 12.85 -1.93 -20.63
C ILE A 491 11.33 -1.93 -20.69
N THR A 492 10.75 -0.77 -21.00
CA THR A 492 9.32 -0.61 -21.28
C THR A 492 9.13 0.01 -22.67
N LEU A 493 8.07 -0.43 -23.35
CA LEU A 493 7.64 0.13 -24.62
C LEU A 493 6.12 0.19 -24.65
N GLY A 494 5.58 1.32 -25.04
CA GLY A 494 4.15 1.52 -25.13
C GLY A 494 3.78 2.67 -26.03
N PHE A 495 2.49 2.90 -26.14
CA PHE A 495 1.97 4.10 -26.80
C PHE A 495 0.66 4.53 -26.14
N ASP A 496 0.38 5.82 -26.24
CA ASP A 496 -0.91 6.37 -25.91
C ASP A 496 -1.59 6.75 -27.23
N TRP A 497 -2.76 6.18 -27.47
CA TRP A 497 -3.55 6.47 -28.65
C TRP A 497 -4.93 6.97 -28.23
N GLN A 498 -5.33 8.10 -28.78
CA GLN A 498 -6.65 8.68 -28.58
C GLN A 498 -7.17 9.23 -29.93
N ASN A 499 -8.34 8.78 -30.33
CA ASN A 499 -9.00 9.26 -31.54
C ASN A 499 -10.51 9.42 -31.33
N GLY A 500 -10.93 10.67 -31.16
CA GLY A 500 -12.32 10.99 -30.88
C GLY A 500 -12.84 10.28 -29.63
N ALA A 501 -13.70 9.28 -29.84
CA ALA A 501 -14.36 8.56 -28.76
C ALA A 501 -13.52 7.46 -28.10
N ALA A 502 -12.43 7.02 -28.70
CA ALA A 502 -11.66 5.87 -28.24
C ALA A 502 -10.26 6.24 -27.77
N TRP A 503 -9.78 5.58 -26.71
CA TRP A 503 -8.41 5.68 -26.25
C TRP A 503 -7.87 4.34 -25.76
N VAL A 504 -6.58 4.10 -25.94
CA VAL A 504 -5.86 2.96 -25.37
C VAL A 504 -4.42 3.35 -25.01
N THR A 505 -3.90 2.79 -23.92
CA THR A 505 -2.55 3.10 -23.41
C THR A 505 -1.78 1.81 -23.07
N PRO A 506 -1.51 0.92 -24.07
CA PRO A 506 -0.79 -0.32 -23.82
C PRO A 506 0.68 -0.06 -23.54
N GLN A 507 1.23 -0.86 -22.62
CA GLN A 507 2.66 -0.97 -22.37
C GLN A 507 3.06 -2.44 -22.27
N VAL A 508 4.21 -2.79 -22.80
CA VAL A 508 4.91 -4.06 -22.57
C VAL A 508 6.20 -3.79 -21.83
N PHE A 509 6.59 -4.72 -20.98
CA PHE A 509 7.81 -4.59 -20.20
C PHE A 509 8.57 -5.91 -20.13
N TYR A 510 9.88 -5.80 -19.98
CA TYR A 510 10.77 -6.88 -19.64
C TYR A 510 11.76 -6.39 -18.58
N ARG A 511 11.87 -7.14 -17.48
CA ARG A 511 12.75 -6.87 -16.34
C ARG A 511 13.59 -8.09 -16.05
N ARG A 512 14.90 -7.94 -16.07
CA ARG A 512 15.87 -8.89 -15.56
C ARG A 512 16.30 -8.41 -14.19
N ILE A 513 16.25 -9.29 -13.19
CA ILE A 513 16.68 -8.99 -11.83
C ILE A 513 17.79 -9.98 -11.50
N ASP A 514 18.96 -9.47 -11.20
CA ASP A 514 20.07 -10.19 -10.64
C ASP A 514 19.98 -10.06 -9.12
N ASP A 515 20.31 -11.11 -8.39
CA ASP A 515 20.30 -11.18 -6.93
C ASP A 515 18.92 -10.93 -6.29
N TYR A 516 17.83 -11.35 -6.95
CA TYR A 516 16.47 -11.26 -6.43
C TYR A 516 16.32 -12.03 -5.12
N ILE A 517 15.93 -11.39 -4.02
CA ILE A 517 15.80 -12.02 -2.70
C ILE A 517 14.49 -12.80 -2.61
N GLN A 518 14.60 -14.12 -2.44
CA GLN A 518 13.46 -15.03 -2.33
C GLN A 518 13.72 -16.07 -1.22
N GLY A 519 12.62 -16.62 -0.66
CA GLY A 519 12.72 -17.80 0.20
C GLY A 519 13.11 -19.03 -0.59
N VAL A 520 14.19 -19.69 -0.19
CA VAL A 520 14.64 -20.99 -0.73
C VAL A 520 14.72 -22.01 0.42
N PRO A 521 14.75 -23.33 0.14
CA PRO A 521 14.93 -24.34 1.19
C PRO A 521 16.18 -24.05 2.01
N SER A 522 16.03 -23.89 3.32
CA SER A 522 17.13 -23.57 4.21
C SER A 522 18.15 -24.71 4.28
N THR A 523 19.42 -24.40 4.17
CA THR A 523 20.56 -25.33 4.42
C THR A 523 20.96 -25.40 5.88
N ASN A 524 20.40 -24.51 6.77
CA ASN A 524 20.71 -24.50 8.19
C ASN A 524 19.98 -25.64 8.92
N ALA A 525 20.72 -26.67 9.31
CA ALA A 525 20.19 -27.87 9.95
C ALA A 525 19.50 -27.56 11.30
N THR A 526 20.00 -26.58 12.07
CA THR A 526 19.42 -26.17 13.36
C THR A 526 18.09 -25.48 13.16
N ALA A 527 18.00 -24.55 12.19
CA ALA A 527 16.76 -23.87 11.82
C ALA A 527 15.73 -24.86 11.29
N ASN A 528 16.12 -25.79 10.42
CA ASN A 528 15.26 -26.84 9.89
C ASN A 528 14.71 -27.75 11.00
N MET A 529 15.55 -28.14 11.96
CA MET A 529 15.13 -28.94 13.12
C MET A 529 14.10 -28.18 13.95
N LEU A 530 14.37 -26.92 14.28
CA LEU A 530 13.47 -26.10 15.10
C LEU A 530 12.14 -25.87 14.37
N SER A 531 12.17 -25.48 13.10
CA SER A 531 10.98 -25.29 12.28
C SER A 531 10.13 -26.57 12.18
N THR A 532 10.78 -27.72 11.93
CA THR A 532 10.08 -29.02 11.84
C THR A 532 9.41 -29.40 13.18
N MET A 533 10.06 -29.12 14.31
CA MET A 533 9.46 -29.36 15.63
C MET A 533 8.22 -28.51 15.88
N MET A 534 8.13 -27.33 15.29
CA MET A 534 7.06 -26.35 15.51
C MET A 534 5.92 -26.42 14.50
N SER A 535 6.24 -26.62 13.23
CA SER A 535 5.28 -26.56 12.12
C SER A 535 5.19 -27.84 11.28
N GLY A 536 6.03 -28.85 11.59
CA GLY A 536 6.11 -30.08 10.78
C GLY A 536 6.87 -29.91 9.45
N GLN A 537 7.40 -28.73 9.15
CA GLN A 537 8.09 -28.42 7.89
C GLN A 537 9.46 -27.78 8.14
N ALA A 538 10.41 -28.05 7.24
CA ALA A 538 11.71 -27.37 7.24
C ALA A 538 11.54 -25.86 6.94
N ALA A 539 12.46 -25.05 7.46
CA ALA A 539 12.46 -23.62 7.22
C ALA A 539 12.83 -23.28 5.77
N LEU A 540 12.38 -22.11 5.32
CA LEU A 540 12.95 -21.39 4.20
C LEU A 540 13.99 -20.39 4.73
N MET A 541 14.94 -20.00 3.88
CA MET A 541 15.93 -18.97 4.14
C MET A 541 15.84 -17.93 3.01
N PHE A 542 15.93 -16.67 3.34
CA PHE A 542 16.10 -15.65 2.31
C PHE A 542 17.46 -15.81 1.65
N ASP A 543 17.48 -15.80 0.32
CA ASP A 543 18.70 -15.96 -0.46
C ASP A 543 18.58 -15.22 -1.80
N ASN A 544 19.72 -14.84 -2.36
CA ASN A 544 19.80 -14.22 -3.66
C ASN A 544 19.64 -15.27 -4.77
N VAL A 545 18.70 -15.00 -5.68
CA VAL A 545 18.43 -15.83 -6.84
C VAL A 545 18.31 -14.96 -8.09
N ASP A 546 18.51 -15.52 -9.24
CA ASP A 546 18.32 -14.82 -10.50
C ASP A 546 16.87 -14.88 -10.97
N ALA A 547 16.26 -13.74 -11.28
CA ALA A 547 14.88 -13.66 -11.72
C ALA A 547 14.70 -12.89 -13.04
N LYS A 548 13.55 -13.08 -13.66
CA LYS A 548 13.04 -12.26 -14.76
C LYS A 548 11.54 -12.10 -14.66
N MET A 549 11.07 -10.92 -15.02
CA MET A 549 9.65 -10.61 -15.14
C MET A 549 9.35 -9.97 -16.49
N TYR A 550 8.20 -10.30 -17.05
CA TYR A 550 7.73 -9.70 -18.30
C TYR A 550 6.21 -9.72 -18.37
N GLY A 551 5.66 -8.79 -19.10
CA GLY A 551 4.23 -8.69 -19.20
C GLY A 551 3.76 -7.53 -20.07
N ALA A 552 2.46 -7.30 -20.00
CA ALA A 552 1.79 -6.17 -20.64
C ALA A 552 0.65 -5.67 -19.77
N ASP A 553 0.47 -4.38 -19.76
CA ASP A 553 -0.66 -3.73 -19.11
C ASP A 553 -1.22 -2.62 -20.01
N MET A 554 -2.52 -2.35 -19.92
CA MET A 554 -3.14 -1.25 -20.65
C MET A 554 -4.38 -0.72 -19.94
N GLY A 555 -4.59 0.59 -20.05
CA GLY A 555 -5.88 1.23 -19.89
C GLY A 555 -6.56 1.36 -21.25
N TYR A 556 -7.89 1.35 -21.27
CA TYR A 556 -8.67 1.56 -22.50
C TYR A 556 -10.06 2.13 -22.19
N GLY A 557 -10.58 2.87 -23.16
CA GLY A 557 -11.93 3.42 -23.05
C GLY A 557 -12.56 3.75 -24.39
N TYR A 558 -13.89 3.86 -24.38
CA TYR A 558 -14.69 4.22 -25.54
C TYR A 558 -15.95 4.98 -25.14
N THR A 559 -16.10 6.19 -25.64
CA THR A 559 -17.31 7.01 -25.47
C THR A 559 -18.35 6.58 -26.50
N LEU A 560 -19.37 5.85 -26.06
CA LEU A 560 -20.46 5.35 -26.90
C LEU A 560 -21.43 6.47 -27.30
N THR A 561 -21.76 7.33 -26.34
CA THR A 561 -22.60 8.52 -26.51
C THR A 561 -22.11 9.61 -25.54
N GLU A 562 -22.65 10.80 -25.59
CA GLU A 562 -22.34 11.88 -24.62
C GLU A 562 -22.57 11.48 -23.15
N THR A 563 -23.42 10.47 -22.92
CA THR A 563 -23.79 10.03 -21.56
C THR A 563 -23.37 8.62 -21.23
N LEU A 564 -22.78 7.88 -22.18
CA LEU A 564 -22.43 6.47 -21.98
C LEU A 564 -21.01 6.20 -22.45
N ARG A 565 -20.16 5.67 -21.56
CA ARG A 565 -18.78 5.32 -21.86
C ARG A 565 -18.39 3.94 -21.30
N LEU A 566 -17.43 3.32 -21.96
CA LEU A 566 -16.74 2.12 -21.50
C LEU A 566 -15.33 2.51 -21.05
N GLU A 567 -14.91 2.01 -19.88
CA GLU A 567 -13.55 2.17 -19.37
C GLU A 567 -13.06 0.87 -18.76
N GLY A 568 -11.78 0.58 -18.92
CA GLY A 568 -11.22 -0.63 -18.35
C GLY A 568 -9.72 -0.66 -18.29
N ASN A 569 -9.20 -1.68 -17.60
CA ASN A 569 -7.80 -2.03 -17.61
C ASN A 569 -7.60 -3.53 -17.84
N LEU A 570 -6.45 -3.87 -18.40
CA LEU A 570 -6.00 -5.24 -18.60
C LEU A 570 -4.56 -5.34 -18.10
N SER A 571 -4.24 -6.42 -17.36
CA SER A 571 -2.91 -6.64 -16.85
C SER A 571 -2.50 -8.10 -16.97
N TYR A 572 -1.29 -8.35 -17.47
CA TYR A 572 -0.65 -9.63 -17.53
C TYR A 572 0.79 -9.54 -17.07
N VAL A 573 1.19 -10.39 -16.16
CA VAL A 573 2.56 -10.49 -15.69
C VAL A 573 2.99 -11.95 -15.55
N ARG A 574 4.26 -12.17 -15.78
CA ARG A 574 4.94 -13.45 -15.61
C ARG A 574 6.26 -13.24 -14.91
N GLY A 575 6.46 -13.93 -13.79
CA GLY A 575 7.69 -13.97 -13.02
C GLY A 575 8.30 -15.36 -13.01
N LYS A 576 9.61 -15.48 -13.23
CA LYS A 576 10.35 -16.74 -13.24
C LYS A 576 11.75 -16.58 -12.68
N ARG A 577 12.25 -17.62 -12.04
CA ARG A 577 13.67 -17.80 -11.80
C ARG A 577 14.41 -18.02 -13.13
N ARG A 578 15.68 -17.62 -13.19
CA ARG A 578 16.57 -17.83 -14.35
C ARG A 578 17.61 -18.91 -14.08
N ASP A 579 17.97 -19.10 -12.82
CA ASP A 579 18.93 -20.07 -12.32
C ASP A 579 18.33 -21.48 -12.17
N GLU A 580 17.05 -21.57 -11.82
CA GLU A 580 16.31 -22.81 -11.67
C GLU A 580 14.95 -22.80 -12.37
N SER A 581 14.31 -23.96 -12.45
CA SER A 581 12.99 -24.11 -13.10
C SER A 581 11.86 -23.91 -12.09
N ASP A 582 11.71 -22.66 -11.58
CA ASP A 582 10.60 -22.28 -10.70
C ASP A 582 9.95 -20.97 -11.15
N ASP A 583 8.73 -20.74 -10.73
CA ASP A 583 7.99 -19.49 -10.94
C ASP A 583 8.10 -18.62 -9.66
N LEU A 584 8.00 -17.30 -9.80
CA LEU A 584 8.04 -16.42 -8.64
C LEU A 584 6.71 -16.46 -7.87
N TYR A 585 6.80 -16.33 -6.55
CA TYR A 585 5.67 -16.41 -5.62
C TYR A 585 4.75 -15.18 -5.73
N ARG A 586 3.42 -15.40 -5.60
CA ARG A 586 2.37 -14.37 -5.57
C ARG A 586 2.36 -13.46 -6.80
N VAL A 587 2.47 -14.03 -7.98
CA VAL A 587 2.34 -13.28 -9.25
C VAL A 587 0.88 -13.31 -9.71
N ALA A 588 0.28 -12.11 -9.89
CA ALA A 588 -1.11 -11.98 -10.32
C ALA A 588 -1.37 -12.67 -11.67
N PRO A 589 -2.49 -13.41 -11.85
CA PRO A 589 -2.90 -13.92 -13.15
C PRO A 589 -3.33 -12.80 -14.09
N LEU A 590 -3.48 -13.12 -15.38
CA LEU A 590 -4.14 -12.22 -16.34
C LEU A 590 -5.47 -11.76 -15.77
N ASN A 591 -5.68 -10.45 -15.70
CA ASN A 591 -6.91 -9.87 -15.18
C ASN A 591 -7.39 -8.70 -16.04
N ASN A 592 -8.69 -8.46 -15.97
CA ASN A 592 -9.36 -7.39 -16.68
C ASN A 592 -10.48 -6.80 -15.81
N ARG A 593 -10.58 -5.49 -15.80
CA ARG A 593 -11.74 -4.75 -15.29
C ARG A 593 -12.33 -3.97 -16.44
N LEU A 594 -13.64 -4.01 -16.59
CA LEU A 594 -14.39 -3.28 -17.61
C LEU A 594 -15.64 -2.71 -16.99
N ALA A 595 -15.80 -1.40 -17.02
CA ALA A 595 -16.97 -0.68 -16.55
C ALA A 595 -17.73 -0.05 -17.71
N LEU A 596 -19.03 -0.21 -17.73
CA LEU A 596 -19.97 0.59 -18.52
C LEU A 596 -20.55 1.68 -17.62
N ILE A 597 -20.24 2.94 -17.92
CA ILE A 597 -20.59 4.08 -17.09
C ILE A 597 -21.61 4.93 -17.85
N TYR A 598 -22.76 5.15 -17.22
CA TYR A 598 -23.77 6.12 -17.65
C TYR A 598 -23.70 7.33 -16.74
N GLU A 599 -23.58 8.51 -17.32
CA GLU A 599 -23.52 9.77 -16.59
C GLU A 599 -24.39 10.82 -17.29
N GLN A 600 -25.34 11.34 -16.56
CA GLN A 600 -26.21 12.40 -17.05
C GLN A 600 -26.66 13.30 -15.90
N HIS A 601 -26.35 14.61 -15.97
CA HIS A 601 -26.72 15.64 -15.00
C HIS A 601 -26.22 15.28 -13.58
N ALA A 602 -27.14 14.88 -12.70
CA ALA A 602 -26.87 14.56 -11.30
C ALA A 602 -26.73 13.04 -11.04
N VAL A 603 -26.88 12.21 -12.06
CA VAL A 603 -26.90 10.74 -11.93
C VAL A 603 -25.69 10.13 -12.61
N MET A 604 -24.98 9.27 -11.90
CA MET A 604 -23.97 8.36 -12.46
C MET A 604 -24.35 6.92 -12.09
N LEU A 605 -24.28 6.01 -13.06
CA LEU A 605 -24.46 4.58 -12.88
C LEU A 605 -23.28 3.84 -13.51
N SER A 606 -22.80 2.79 -12.87
CA SER A 606 -21.68 1.97 -13.36
C SER A 606 -22.01 0.49 -13.22
N LEU A 607 -21.84 -0.25 -14.32
CA LEU A 607 -21.85 -1.72 -14.32
C LEU A 607 -20.44 -2.20 -14.63
N GLU A 608 -19.78 -2.82 -13.66
CA GLU A 608 -18.40 -3.26 -13.77
C GLU A 608 -18.29 -4.78 -13.80
N SER A 609 -17.49 -5.30 -14.72
CA SER A 609 -17.06 -6.71 -14.78
C SER A 609 -15.61 -6.82 -14.35
N VAL A 610 -15.30 -7.69 -13.40
CA VAL A 610 -13.96 -8.00 -12.92
C VAL A 610 -13.67 -9.46 -13.22
N LEU A 611 -12.65 -9.72 -14.03
CA LEU A 611 -12.28 -11.06 -14.52
C LEU A 611 -10.83 -11.38 -14.19
N TYR A 612 -10.59 -12.52 -13.57
CA TYR A 612 -9.26 -13.07 -13.35
C TYR A 612 -9.15 -14.46 -14.00
N ALA A 613 -8.09 -14.67 -14.77
CA ALA A 613 -7.81 -15.98 -15.35
C ALA A 613 -7.29 -16.94 -14.27
N LYS A 614 -7.28 -18.23 -14.58
CA LYS A 614 -6.61 -19.24 -13.74
C LYS A 614 -5.11 -18.97 -13.63
N GLN A 615 -4.54 -19.20 -12.43
CA GLN A 615 -3.10 -19.19 -12.23
C GLN A 615 -2.56 -20.61 -12.06
N ASN A 616 -1.75 -21.04 -13.01
CA ASN A 616 -1.10 -22.35 -13.00
C ASN A 616 0.43 -22.26 -12.90
N LYS A 617 0.95 -21.03 -12.83
CA LYS A 617 2.37 -20.71 -12.83
C LYS A 617 2.72 -20.18 -11.46
N VAL A 618 3.06 -21.10 -10.58
CA VAL A 618 3.17 -20.93 -9.14
C VAL A 618 4.55 -21.37 -8.66
N SER A 619 4.99 -20.84 -7.53
CA SER A 619 6.28 -21.21 -6.92
C SER A 619 6.18 -22.57 -6.23
N ASP A 620 6.99 -23.53 -6.67
CA ASP A 620 7.10 -24.83 -6.02
C ASP A 620 7.83 -24.73 -4.66
N PHE A 621 8.81 -23.82 -4.52
CA PHE A 621 9.52 -23.61 -3.26
C PHE A 621 8.63 -23.09 -2.14
N ASN A 622 7.69 -22.21 -2.47
CA ASN A 622 6.70 -21.70 -1.51
C ASN A 622 5.49 -22.63 -1.36
N ALA A 623 5.48 -23.80 -2.04
CA ALA A 623 4.32 -24.70 -2.10
C ALA A 623 3.02 -23.98 -2.49
N GLU A 624 3.12 -23.03 -3.42
CA GLU A 624 2.02 -22.18 -3.84
C GLU A 624 0.98 -22.98 -4.62
N GLU A 625 -0.29 -22.86 -4.21
CA GLU A 625 -1.38 -23.56 -4.87
C GLU A 625 -1.87 -22.83 -6.11
N LYS A 626 -2.22 -23.62 -7.14
CA LYS A 626 -2.88 -23.13 -8.35
C LYS A 626 -4.30 -22.68 -8.02
N THR A 627 -4.77 -21.61 -8.67
CA THR A 627 -6.14 -21.12 -8.50
C THR A 627 -6.91 -21.16 -9.81
N SER A 628 -8.22 -21.41 -9.69
CA SER A 628 -9.16 -21.27 -10.79
C SER A 628 -9.34 -19.78 -11.17
N GLY A 629 -9.74 -19.53 -12.41
CA GLY A 629 -10.21 -18.19 -12.78
C GLY A 629 -11.58 -17.90 -12.19
N TYR A 630 -11.89 -16.61 -12.04
CA TYR A 630 -13.19 -16.16 -11.56
C TYR A 630 -13.65 -14.88 -12.26
N GLY A 631 -14.95 -14.58 -12.12
CA GLY A 631 -15.54 -13.33 -12.57
C GLY A 631 -16.62 -12.87 -11.63
N ILE A 632 -16.64 -11.58 -11.35
CA ILE A 632 -17.69 -10.92 -10.55
C ILE A 632 -18.24 -9.71 -11.32
N ILE A 633 -19.48 -9.36 -11.04
CA ILE A 633 -20.16 -8.17 -11.57
C ILE A 633 -20.49 -7.26 -10.41
N ASN A 634 -20.16 -5.99 -10.55
CA ASN A 634 -20.46 -4.93 -9.59
C ASN A 634 -21.42 -3.91 -10.23
N LEU A 635 -22.32 -3.37 -9.43
CA LEU A 635 -23.22 -2.28 -9.80
C LEU A 635 -23.01 -1.13 -8.81
N ALA A 636 -22.78 0.06 -9.31
CA ALA A 636 -22.63 1.26 -8.50
C ALA A 636 -23.43 2.42 -9.08
N GLY A 637 -23.79 3.38 -8.24
CA GLY A 637 -24.43 4.61 -8.69
C GLY A 637 -24.27 5.72 -7.70
N SER A 638 -24.34 6.96 -8.20
CA SER A 638 -24.40 8.16 -7.36
C SER A 638 -25.48 9.11 -7.86
N TYR A 639 -26.02 9.89 -6.94
CA TYR A 639 -27.03 10.92 -7.20
C TYR A 639 -26.70 12.18 -6.41
N ARG A 640 -26.41 13.27 -7.12
CA ARG A 640 -26.19 14.59 -6.56
C ARG A 640 -27.53 15.28 -6.31
N LEU A 641 -28.02 15.18 -5.07
CA LEU A 641 -29.30 15.76 -4.68
C LEU A 641 -29.26 17.30 -4.69
N THR A 642 -28.19 17.89 -4.19
CA THR A 642 -27.91 19.33 -4.22
C THR A 642 -26.45 19.55 -4.62
N ARG A 643 -26.02 20.82 -4.74
CA ARG A 643 -24.59 21.10 -4.95
C ARG A 643 -23.70 20.59 -3.79
N GLN A 644 -24.25 20.49 -2.59
CA GLN A 644 -23.56 20.08 -1.39
C GLN A 644 -23.73 18.60 -1.03
N LEU A 645 -24.85 17.96 -1.43
CA LEU A 645 -25.19 16.62 -0.94
C LEU A 645 -25.25 15.60 -2.08
N THR A 646 -24.37 14.61 -1.98
CA THR A 646 -24.31 13.46 -2.90
C THR A 646 -24.62 12.17 -2.13
N PHE A 647 -25.49 11.33 -2.68
CA PHE A 647 -25.70 9.96 -2.25
C PHE A 647 -25.04 9.01 -3.24
N SER A 648 -24.43 7.94 -2.74
CA SER A 648 -23.93 6.85 -3.57
C SER A 648 -24.25 5.50 -2.95
N GLY A 649 -24.24 4.47 -3.77
CA GLY A 649 -24.49 3.12 -3.31
C GLY A 649 -24.30 2.12 -4.43
N GLY A 650 -24.29 0.84 -4.07
CA GLY A 650 -24.08 -0.21 -5.04
C GLY A 650 -24.13 -1.61 -4.45
N VAL A 651 -23.83 -2.55 -5.31
CA VAL A 651 -23.74 -3.98 -4.99
C VAL A 651 -22.45 -4.51 -5.61
N GLU A 652 -21.54 -4.96 -4.80
CA GLU A 652 -20.37 -5.71 -5.24
C GLU A 652 -20.70 -7.20 -5.25
N ASN A 653 -20.06 -7.94 -6.17
CA ASN A 653 -20.32 -9.37 -6.37
C ASN A 653 -21.85 -9.67 -6.46
N LEU A 654 -22.53 -9.00 -7.41
CA LEU A 654 -23.99 -8.98 -7.58
C LEU A 654 -24.62 -10.38 -7.55
N PHE A 655 -23.92 -11.39 -8.11
CA PHE A 655 -24.44 -12.75 -8.24
C PHE A 655 -24.00 -13.66 -7.08
N ASP A 656 -23.34 -13.11 -6.06
CA ASP A 656 -22.88 -13.84 -4.87
C ASP A 656 -21.97 -15.03 -5.23
N ASN A 657 -21.07 -14.82 -6.17
CA ASN A 657 -20.15 -15.85 -6.63
C ASN A 657 -19.08 -16.12 -5.56
N ARG A 658 -18.89 -17.37 -5.16
CA ARG A 658 -17.76 -17.79 -4.32
C ARG A 658 -16.51 -17.91 -5.18
N TYR A 659 -15.43 -17.22 -4.79
CA TYR A 659 -14.19 -17.18 -5.57
C TYR A 659 -12.95 -17.09 -4.67
N GLN A 660 -11.79 -17.45 -5.22
CA GLN A 660 -10.49 -17.29 -4.57
C GLN A 660 -9.61 -16.36 -5.39
N ASP A 661 -9.19 -15.24 -4.81
CA ASP A 661 -8.16 -14.39 -5.39
C ASP A 661 -6.80 -15.08 -5.22
N HIS A 662 -6.03 -15.20 -6.30
CA HIS A 662 -4.70 -15.84 -6.25
C HIS A 662 -3.75 -15.15 -5.28
N LEU A 663 -3.91 -13.84 -5.10
CA LEU A 663 -3.09 -13.02 -4.22
C LEU A 663 -3.57 -13.00 -2.75
N ALA A 664 -4.69 -13.64 -2.43
CA ALA A 664 -5.10 -13.86 -1.05
C ALA A 664 -4.16 -14.86 -0.35
N GLY A 665 -3.94 -14.66 0.95
CA GLY A 665 -3.18 -15.59 1.78
C GLY A 665 -3.94 -16.88 2.09
N TYR A 666 -3.29 -17.78 2.83
CA TYR A 666 -3.89 -19.02 3.33
C TYR A 666 -4.43 -18.80 4.74
N ASN A 667 -5.62 -19.34 5.01
CA ASN A 667 -6.24 -19.21 6.33
C ASN A 667 -5.40 -19.84 7.44
N ARG A 668 -5.18 -19.12 8.52
CA ARG A 668 -4.51 -19.55 9.76
C ARG A 668 -5.38 -19.37 11.00
N ASN A 669 -6.63 -18.97 10.83
CA ASN A 669 -7.59 -18.78 11.90
C ASN A 669 -8.56 -19.97 11.95
N ALA A 670 -8.61 -20.67 13.10
CA ALA A 670 -9.49 -21.83 13.30
C ALA A 670 -10.97 -21.45 13.45
N ASP A 671 -11.28 -20.18 13.69
CA ASP A 671 -12.65 -19.68 13.86
C ASP A 671 -13.33 -19.34 12.52
N SER A 672 -12.63 -19.52 11.41
CA SER A 672 -13.14 -19.28 10.06
C SER A 672 -13.87 -20.52 9.51
N ASP A 673 -14.90 -20.30 8.68
CA ASP A 673 -15.55 -21.36 7.90
C ASP A 673 -14.69 -21.86 6.72
N ILE A 674 -13.53 -21.22 6.49
CA ILE A 674 -12.48 -21.71 5.60
C ILE A 674 -11.51 -22.56 6.42
N ALA A 675 -11.21 -23.77 5.98
CA ALA A 675 -10.30 -24.66 6.70
C ALA A 675 -8.90 -24.03 6.84
N VAL A 676 -8.23 -24.28 7.97
CA VAL A 676 -6.85 -23.85 8.19
C VAL A 676 -5.94 -24.50 7.16
N GLY A 677 -5.15 -23.68 6.46
CA GLY A 677 -4.27 -24.08 5.37
C GLY A 677 -4.89 -23.90 3.98
N ASP A 678 -6.19 -23.72 3.87
CA ASP A 678 -6.84 -23.41 2.59
C ASP A 678 -6.68 -21.91 2.26
N ARG A 679 -6.65 -21.58 0.96
CA ARG A 679 -6.61 -20.20 0.49
C ARG A 679 -7.91 -19.46 0.86
N LEU A 680 -7.76 -18.22 1.34
CA LEU A 680 -8.91 -17.36 1.67
C LEU A 680 -9.77 -17.11 0.43
N THR A 681 -11.10 -17.18 0.62
CA THR A 681 -12.07 -16.77 -0.40
C THR A 681 -12.23 -15.25 -0.42
N GLY A 682 -12.68 -14.72 -1.54
CA GLY A 682 -13.10 -13.32 -1.61
C GLY A 682 -14.45 -13.10 -0.92
N PRO A 683 -14.80 -11.83 -0.62
CA PRO A 683 -16.10 -11.47 -0.07
C PRO A 683 -17.27 -11.93 -0.94
N GLY A 684 -18.36 -12.36 -0.31
CA GLY A 684 -19.64 -12.55 -0.95
C GLY A 684 -20.26 -11.24 -1.44
N ARG A 685 -21.55 -11.26 -1.74
CA ARG A 685 -22.28 -10.04 -2.15
C ARG A 685 -22.21 -9.00 -1.04
N ASN A 686 -21.91 -7.75 -1.41
CA ASN A 686 -21.82 -6.60 -0.52
C ASN A 686 -22.69 -5.46 -1.04
N ILE A 687 -23.70 -5.06 -0.28
CA ILE A 687 -24.54 -3.88 -0.57
C ILE A 687 -24.00 -2.73 0.27
N TYR A 688 -23.73 -1.59 -0.35
CA TYR A 688 -23.28 -0.41 0.36
C TYR A 688 -24.09 0.84 0.01
N LEU A 689 -24.16 1.75 0.98
CA LEU A 689 -24.75 3.08 0.85
C LEU A 689 -23.81 4.11 1.45
N ALA A 690 -23.70 5.26 0.81
CA ALA A 690 -22.89 6.37 1.30
C ALA A 690 -23.58 7.71 1.05
N ALA A 691 -23.18 8.70 1.84
CA ALA A 691 -23.57 10.09 1.67
C ALA A 691 -22.36 10.99 1.93
N THR A 692 -22.20 12.03 1.12
CA THR A 692 -21.20 13.07 1.31
C THR A 692 -21.85 14.43 1.28
N LEU A 693 -21.59 15.23 2.32
CA LEU A 693 -22.02 16.61 2.45
C LEU A 693 -20.80 17.54 2.34
N HIS A 694 -20.83 18.47 1.40
CA HIS A 694 -19.81 19.53 1.24
C HIS A 694 -20.37 20.89 1.68
N TRP A 695 -19.51 21.79 2.17
CA TRP A 695 -19.86 23.17 2.52
C TRP A 695 -18.75 24.16 2.17
#